data_bd85adca35cde21853120318574dd94e
#
_entry.id   bd85adca35cde21853120318574dd94e
#
_cell.length_a   1.000
_cell.length_b   1.000
_cell.length_c   1.000
_cell.angle_alpha   90.00
_cell.angle_beta   90.00
_cell.angle_gamma   90.00
#
_symmetry.space_group_name_H-M   'P 1'
#
loop_
_entity.id
_entity.type
_entity.pdbx_description
1 polymer ?
#
loop_
_entity_poly.entity_id
_entity_poly.type
_entity_poly.pdbx_seq_one_letter_code
_entity_poly.pdbx_strand_id
1 'polypeptide(L)'
;MPSSSPLPARRIETRQIFFPARPKALRPRARLRPQGAPSAAQVRSGDPVGSNPVYVDWLRGQSMLQDAKEMAAHFSGLGSMWQNPYAQPDPRLAVQTASVWFTAYPISMITRPGESFLATLADPELWATFQRIGIHAIHTGPVKRAGGLSGWNPTPSVDGHFDRVATHIDELFGTEEDFREMCRVAAEHDGTVIDDIVPGHTGKGADFRLAELGVEEYPGIYHMVAVPPEDWHLLPDVPEGRDSVNLDEAAEAALADAGHIVGEMQRVIFHVPGLKDTNWSVTAPVTGPDGVTRRWVYLHYFKEGQPSINWLDPTFAGMRLVIGDALHSLGDLGSGGLRLDANGFLGVEKTLDVGPAWSEGHPLSQAANQLIGSMVRKVGGFTFQELNLSIEDIRDTAAGGADLSYDFVNRPAYHHALATGDTEFLRLTLREAQELGVDAAGLVHALQNHDEMTYELVHFASRHRDDEFTFRGEEVTGEALAETIRGELAGALTGEAAPYNLVFTTNGIASTTASVITAALGYTDIDALTDEQVERVKQAHLLLAMFNALQPGVFALSGWDLVGALPIPAEEIQPLLREGDTRWIHRPAYDLLGVAPEARGSASGMPRARSLYGTVDEQVEQPDSFVTRLREILHLRG
;
A
#
# COMPACT_ATOMS: atom_id res chain seq x y z
N MET A 1 -9.31 -52.32 5.19
CA MET A 1 -9.63 -50.91 5.13
C MET A 1 -10.02 -50.45 6.51
N PRO A 2 -9.21 -49.64 7.20
CA PRO A 2 -9.62 -49.02 8.45
C PRO A 2 -10.34 -47.72 8.16
N SER A 3 -11.52 -47.53 8.73
CA SER A 3 -12.34 -46.34 8.67
C SER A 3 -11.62 -45.18 9.37
N SER A 4 -11.29 -44.15 8.62
CA SER A 4 -10.80 -42.87 9.16
C SER A 4 -11.99 -42.11 9.74
N SER A 5 -12.11 -42.10 11.07
CA SER A 5 -12.98 -41.14 11.74
C SER A 5 -12.47 -39.73 11.54
N PRO A 6 -13.32 -38.75 11.22
CA PRO A 6 -12.89 -37.35 11.10
C PRO A 6 -12.46 -36.87 12.51
N LEU A 7 -11.29 -36.24 12.54
CA LEU A 7 -10.83 -35.52 13.74
C LEU A 7 -11.86 -34.42 14.06
N PRO A 8 -12.17 -34.19 15.34
CA PRO A 8 -13.11 -33.16 15.73
C PRO A 8 -12.52 -31.80 15.33
N ALA A 9 -13.31 -30.99 14.59
CA ALA A 9 -13.00 -29.61 14.30
C ALA A 9 -12.68 -28.91 15.65
N ARG A 10 -11.43 -28.52 15.84
CA ARG A 10 -11.07 -27.64 16.94
C ARG A 10 -11.74 -26.29 16.61
N ARG A 11 -12.76 -25.94 17.36
CA ARG A 11 -13.21 -24.56 17.48
C ARG A 11 -11.98 -23.77 17.94
N ILE A 12 -11.42 -22.97 17.06
CA ILE A 12 -10.44 -21.97 17.45
C ILE A 12 -11.27 -20.92 18.21
N GLU A 13 -11.18 -20.98 19.55
CA GLU A 13 -11.59 -19.82 20.32
C GLU A 13 -10.75 -18.65 19.80
N THR A 14 -11.39 -17.64 19.27
CA THR A 14 -10.78 -16.34 18.97
C THR A 14 -10.22 -15.81 20.28
N ARG A 15 -8.98 -16.17 20.58
CA ARG A 15 -8.29 -15.63 21.73
C ARG A 15 -7.91 -14.21 21.36
N GLN A 16 -8.58 -13.25 22.00
CA GLN A 16 -8.08 -11.89 22.08
C GLN A 16 -6.56 -11.95 22.27
N ILE A 17 -5.82 -11.19 21.48
CA ILE A 17 -4.39 -11.01 21.68
C ILE A 17 -4.24 -10.32 23.04
N PHE A 18 -4.17 -11.08 24.11
CA PHE A 18 -3.95 -10.56 25.44
C PHE A 18 -2.46 -10.24 25.58
N PHE A 19 -2.12 -8.99 25.32
CA PHE A 19 -0.85 -8.46 25.79
C PHE A 19 -0.91 -8.29 27.29
N PRO A 20 0.16 -8.61 28.04
CA PRO A 20 0.18 -8.42 29.49
C PRO A 20 -0.12 -6.96 29.81
N ALA A 21 -0.84 -6.73 30.92
CA ALA A 21 -1.30 -5.43 31.38
C ALA A 21 -0.22 -4.36 31.20
N ARG A 22 -0.54 -3.30 30.45
CA ARG A 22 0.36 -2.24 30.00
C ARG A 22 1.25 -1.72 31.11
N PRO A 23 2.56 -1.56 30.86
CA PRO A 23 3.30 -0.51 31.52
C PRO A 23 2.68 0.84 31.13
N LYS A 24 2.73 1.79 32.05
CA LYS A 24 2.21 3.15 31.83
C LYS A 24 2.59 3.63 30.43
N ALA A 25 1.58 4.07 29.68
CA ALA A 25 1.71 4.57 28.31
C ALA A 25 3.03 5.34 28.14
N LEU A 26 3.77 5.01 27.08
CA LEU A 26 4.94 5.79 26.67
C LEU A 26 4.48 7.25 26.68
N ARG A 27 5.13 8.09 27.47
CA ARG A 27 4.72 9.50 27.59
C ARG A 27 4.74 10.08 26.18
N PRO A 28 3.67 10.79 25.75
CA PRO A 28 3.71 11.50 24.47
C PRO A 28 4.98 12.36 24.46
N ARG A 29 5.88 12.11 23.52
CA ARG A 29 7.04 12.96 23.36
C ARG A 29 6.56 14.35 23.02
N ALA A 30 7.20 15.38 23.60
CA ALA A 30 6.85 16.76 23.33
C ALA A 30 6.97 17.03 21.82
N ARG A 31 5.85 17.09 21.13
CA ARG A 31 5.76 17.39 19.68
C ARG A 31 5.93 18.88 19.38
N LEU A 32 6.05 19.71 20.44
CA LEU A 32 6.21 21.16 20.32
C LEU A 32 7.64 21.50 19.93
N ARG A 33 7.77 22.44 19.01
CA ARG A 33 9.05 23.02 18.61
C ARG A 33 9.80 23.52 19.86
N PRO A 34 11.03 23.05 20.14
CA PRO A 34 11.80 23.52 21.27
C PRO A 34 12.07 25.03 21.16
N GLN A 35 12.10 25.73 22.30
CA GLN A 35 12.57 27.14 22.32
C GLN A 35 14.03 27.19 21.84
N GLY A 36 14.32 28.07 20.89
CA GLY A 36 15.65 28.19 20.26
C GLY A 36 15.89 27.30 19.05
N ALA A 37 14.89 26.51 18.61
CA ALA A 37 14.97 25.76 17.39
C ALA A 37 15.05 26.68 16.15
N PRO A 38 15.90 26.37 15.14
CA PRO A 38 16.04 27.20 13.95
C PRO A 38 14.73 27.31 13.17
N SER A 39 14.55 28.41 12.44
CA SER A 39 13.38 28.59 11.58
C SER A 39 13.45 27.71 10.32
N ALA A 40 12.32 27.49 9.65
CA ALA A 40 12.28 26.80 8.37
C ALA A 40 13.20 27.44 7.31
N ALA A 41 13.34 28.77 7.35
CA ALA A 41 14.26 29.51 6.47
C ALA A 41 15.74 29.20 6.79
N GLN A 42 16.09 29.02 8.07
CA GLN A 42 17.44 28.66 8.48
C GLN A 42 17.82 27.23 8.08
N VAL A 43 16.86 26.31 8.09
CA VAL A 43 17.06 24.93 7.58
C VAL A 43 17.34 24.90 6.08
N ARG A 44 16.77 25.85 5.33
CA ARG A 44 16.91 25.93 3.87
C ARG A 44 18.12 26.76 3.40
N SER A 45 18.68 27.62 4.24
CA SER A 45 19.72 28.60 3.83
C SER A 45 21.15 28.07 3.85
N GLY A 46 21.36 26.78 4.13
CA GLY A 46 22.71 26.21 4.24
C GLY A 46 23.48 26.63 5.50
N ASP A 47 22.86 27.37 6.41
CA ASP A 47 23.41 27.59 7.74
C ASP A 47 23.55 26.23 8.47
N PRO A 48 24.57 26.03 9.33
CA PRO A 48 24.87 24.74 9.95
C PRO A 48 23.81 24.33 11.00
N VAL A 49 22.58 24.15 10.54
CA VAL A 49 21.44 23.71 11.37
C VAL A 49 21.69 22.31 11.91
N GLY A 50 22.34 21.47 11.12
CA GLY A 50 22.70 20.11 11.51
C GLY A 50 23.69 20.03 12.68
N SER A 51 24.43 21.10 12.97
CA SER A 51 25.28 21.20 14.15
C SER A 51 24.53 21.64 15.41
N ASN A 52 23.23 21.99 15.31
CA ASN A 52 22.43 22.41 16.47
C ASN A 52 21.91 21.17 17.23
N PRO A 53 22.42 20.92 18.46
CA PRO A 53 22.00 19.72 19.23
C PRO A 53 20.50 19.70 19.53
N VAL A 54 19.85 20.85 19.68
CA VAL A 54 18.40 20.93 19.94
C VAL A 54 17.60 20.42 18.74
N TYR A 55 18.08 20.69 17.53
CA TYR A 55 17.45 20.17 16.31
C TYR A 55 17.62 18.65 16.19
N VAL A 56 18.83 18.16 16.41
CA VAL A 56 19.12 16.71 16.38
C VAL A 56 18.31 15.96 17.42
N ASP A 57 18.20 16.49 18.64
CA ASP A 57 17.39 15.87 19.70
C ASP A 57 15.89 15.90 19.39
N TRP A 58 15.41 16.98 18.75
CA TRP A 58 14.03 17.03 18.27
C TRP A 58 13.78 15.99 17.18
N LEU A 59 14.68 15.83 16.20
CA LEU A 59 14.58 14.78 15.17
C LEU A 59 14.56 13.38 15.80
N ARG A 60 15.46 13.10 16.75
CA ARG A 60 15.45 11.82 17.49
C ARG A 60 14.10 11.55 18.17
N GLY A 61 13.48 12.60 18.70
CA GLY A 61 12.14 12.53 19.28
C GLY A 61 11.01 12.23 18.28
N GLN A 62 11.26 12.33 16.97
CA GLN A 62 10.31 12.02 15.89
C GLN A 62 10.70 10.75 15.10
N SER A 63 11.80 10.09 15.46
CA SER A 63 12.39 9.00 14.69
C SER A 63 11.67 7.68 14.88
N MET A 64 11.33 7.00 13.78
CA MET A 64 10.79 5.65 13.78
C MET A 64 11.81 4.62 14.30
N LEU A 65 13.11 4.79 14.00
CA LEU A 65 14.16 3.92 14.53
C LEU A 65 14.27 4.04 16.05
N GLN A 66 14.08 5.23 16.60
CA GLN A 66 14.08 5.41 18.05
C GLN A 66 12.83 4.78 18.69
N ASP A 67 11.67 4.90 18.06
CA ASP A 67 10.44 4.21 18.49
C ASP A 67 10.63 2.69 18.45
N ALA A 68 11.27 2.17 17.39
CA ALA A 68 11.62 0.75 17.28
C ALA A 68 12.51 0.25 18.41
N LYS A 69 13.51 1.04 18.83
CA LYS A 69 14.38 0.72 19.99
C LYS A 69 13.58 0.66 21.29
N GLU A 70 12.66 1.58 21.50
CA GLU A 70 11.79 1.61 22.69
C GLU A 70 10.81 0.43 22.68
N MET A 71 10.24 0.11 21.53
CA MET A 71 9.34 -1.02 21.34
C MET A 71 10.08 -2.35 21.61
N ALA A 72 11.28 -2.52 21.06
CA ALA A 72 12.11 -3.68 21.31
C ALA A 72 12.48 -3.84 22.80
N ALA A 73 12.83 -2.75 23.48
CA ALA A 73 13.09 -2.76 24.92
C ALA A 73 11.85 -3.12 25.73
N HIS A 74 10.68 -2.62 25.33
CA HIS A 74 9.40 -2.92 25.98
C HIS A 74 9.04 -4.41 25.87
N PHE A 75 9.17 -5.00 24.69
CA PHE A 75 8.82 -6.40 24.45
C PHE A 75 9.95 -7.39 24.78
N SER A 76 11.13 -6.92 25.14
CA SER A 76 12.27 -7.79 25.48
C SER A 76 11.93 -8.73 26.64
N GLY A 77 12.15 -10.02 26.42
CA GLY A 77 11.89 -11.05 27.41
C GLY A 77 10.42 -11.45 27.60
N LEU A 78 9.50 -10.84 26.87
CA LEU A 78 8.07 -11.16 26.96
C LEU A 78 7.68 -12.35 26.06
N GLY A 79 8.29 -13.50 26.26
CA GLY A 79 7.96 -14.72 25.50
C GLY A 79 6.48 -15.13 25.57
N SER A 80 5.72 -14.59 26.52
CA SER A 80 4.27 -14.80 26.65
C SER A 80 3.44 -14.20 25.52
N MET A 81 3.98 -13.26 24.74
CA MET A 81 3.31 -12.77 23.53
C MET A 81 3.37 -13.80 22.38
N TRP A 82 4.20 -14.81 22.44
CA TRP A 82 4.28 -15.86 21.43
C TRP A 82 3.08 -16.82 21.54
N GLN A 83 2.11 -16.65 20.66
CA GLN A 83 0.87 -17.45 20.66
C GLN A 83 0.97 -18.66 19.74
N ASN A 84 1.77 -18.58 18.68
CA ASN A 84 1.97 -19.65 17.73
C ASN A 84 3.42 -20.13 17.75
N PRO A 85 3.67 -21.43 18.04
CA PRO A 85 5.03 -21.99 18.01
C PRO A 85 5.60 -22.11 16.58
N TYR A 86 4.73 -22.14 15.56
CA TYR A 86 5.11 -22.34 14.17
C TYR A 86 5.08 -21.02 13.41
N ALA A 87 6.14 -20.77 12.66
CA ALA A 87 6.33 -19.56 11.86
C ALA A 87 6.09 -19.78 10.35
N GLN A 88 5.44 -20.86 9.97
CA GLN A 88 5.11 -21.16 8.57
C GLN A 88 3.85 -20.40 8.13
N PRO A 89 3.78 -19.99 6.85
CA PRO A 89 2.57 -19.40 6.28
C PRO A 89 1.37 -20.35 6.44
N ASP A 90 0.22 -19.77 6.80
CA ASP A 90 -1.04 -20.50 6.90
C ASP A 90 -2.18 -19.67 6.27
N PRO A 91 -2.30 -19.68 4.93
CA PRO A 91 -3.33 -18.93 4.23
C PRO A 91 -4.75 -19.34 4.64
N ARG A 92 -4.96 -20.62 4.98
CA ARG A 92 -6.29 -21.10 5.39
C ARG A 92 -6.70 -20.55 6.74
N LEU A 93 -5.76 -20.41 7.67
CA LEU A 93 -6.03 -19.78 8.97
C LEU A 93 -6.33 -18.28 8.78
N ALA A 94 -5.58 -17.58 7.93
CA ALA A 94 -5.84 -16.18 7.60
C ALA A 94 -7.24 -16.01 6.98
N VAL A 95 -7.63 -16.87 6.03
CA VAL A 95 -8.98 -16.86 5.42
C VAL A 95 -10.07 -17.16 6.46
N GLN A 96 -9.86 -18.11 7.37
CA GLN A 96 -10.82 -18.40 8.45
C GLN A 96 -10.99 -17.22 9.41
N THR A 97 -9.93 -16.47 9.64
CA THR A 97 -9.97 -15.28 10.50
C THR A 97 -10.64 -14.09 9.81
N ALA A 98 -10.41 -13.92 8.52
CA ALA A 98 -10.81 -12.73 7.77
C ALA A 98 -11.12 -13.07 6.31
N SER A 99 -12.21 -13.82 6.05
CA SER A 99 -12.54 -14.29 4.71
C SER A 99 -13.04 -13.19 3.77
N VAL A 100 -13.62 -12.12 4.30
CA VAL A 100 -14.11 -10.97 3.56
C VAL A 100 -13.66 -9.69 4.24
N TRP A 101 -13.01 -8.80 3.49
CA TRP A 101 -12.49 -7.55 4.00
C TRP A 101 -13.18 -6.34 3.42
N PHE A 102 -13.36 -5.34 4.26
CA PHE A 102 -13.68 -3.98 3.87
C PHE A 102 -12.41 -3.13 3.92
N THR A 103 -11.99 -2.59 2.79
CA THR A 103 -10.87 -1.64 2.74
C THR A 103 -11.41 -0.23 2.93
N ALA A 104 -11.07 0.38 4.06
CA ALA A 104 -11.41 1.75 4.40
C ALA A 104 -10.22 2.67 4.06
N TYR A 105 -10.38 3.51 3.04
CA TYR A 105 -9.33 4.45 2.68
C TYR A 105 -9.48 5.75 3.48
N PRO A 106 -8.47 6.14 4.30
CA PRO A 106 -8.68 7.15 5.36
C PRO A 106 -9.13 8.52 4.87
N ILE A 107 -8.62 8.96 3.71
CA ILE A 107 -8.93 10.29 3.18
C ILE A 107 -10.29 10.38 2.49
N SER A 108 -10.92 9.25 2.16
CA SER A 108 -12.14 9.21 1.36
C SER A 108 -13.42 8.96 2.17
N MET A 109 -13.31 8.46 3.40
CA MET A 109 -14.49 8.18 4.20
C MET A 109 -15.04 9.47 4.82
N ILE A 110 -16.35 9.73 4.62
CA ILE A 110 -17.08 10.80 5.31
C ILE A 110 -17.46 10.28 6.70
N THR A 111 -17.09 11.02 7.72
CA THR A 111 -17.28 10.68 9.13
C THR A 111 -18.42 11.49 9.74
N ARG A 112 -18.92 11.10 10.91
CA ARG A 112 -19.86 11.92 11.67
C ARG A 112 -19.23 13.27 12.02
N PRO A 113 -20.01 14.34 12.06
CA PRO A 113 -19.47 15.65 12.45
C PRO A 113 -18.81 15.61 13.83
N GLY A 114 -17.52 15.95 13.88
CA GLY A 114 -16.74 15.96 15.12
C GLY A 114 -16.11 14.63 15.51
N GLU A 115 -16.31 13.56 14.73
CA GLU A 115 -15.63 12.28 14.92
C GLU A 115 -14.47 12.10 13.95
N SER A 116 -13.43 11.41 14.41
CA SER A 116 -12.31 11.01 13.57
C SER A 116 -12.67 9.81 12.70
N PHE A 117 -11.84 9.54 11.67
CA PHE A 117 -11.96 8.34 10.85
C PHE A 117 -11.91 7.06 11.70
N LEU A 118 -10.94 6.94 12.60
CA LEU A 118 -10.79 5.76 13.45
C LEU A 118 -11.94 5.62 14.46
N ALA A 119 -12.43 6.72 15.03
CA ALA A 119 -13.60 6.70 15.91
C ALA A 119 -14.85 6.23 15.18
N THR A 120 -15.04 6.64 13.92
CA THR A 120 -16.15 6.17 13.08
C THR A 120 -16.04 4.66 12.79
N LEU A 121 -14.83 4.15 12.55
CA LEU A 121 -14.60 2.71 12.36
C LEU A 121 -14.70 1.90 13.66
N ALA A 122 -14.64 2.54 14.81
CA ALA A 122 -14.86 1.92 16.12
C ALA A 122 -16.35 1.82 16.50
N ASP A 123 -17.26 2.22 15.62
CA ASP A 123 -18.71 2.19 15.89
C ASP A 123 -19.23 0.72 15.95
N PRO A 124 -19.83 0.27 17.07
CA PRO A 124 -20.42 -1.06 17.19
C PRO A 124 -21.55 -1.31 16.18
N GLU A 125 -22.31 -0.30 15.78
CA GLU A 125 -23.39 -0.45 14.79
C GLU A 125 -22.82 -0.73 13.40
N LEU A 126 -21.70 -0.11 13.03
CA LEU A 126 -20.99 -0.43 11.81
C LEU A 126 -20.56 -1.90 11.79
N TRP A 127 -19.94 -2.37 12.87
CA TRP A 127 -19.47 -3.77 12.99
C TRP A 127 -20.65 -4.76 12.99
N ALA A 128 -21.74 -4.45 13.66
CA ALA A 128 -22.97 -5.26 13.62
C ALA A 128 -23.54 -5.33 12.20
N THR A 129 -23.48 -4.24 11.44
CA THR A 129 -23.91 -4.20 10.04
C THR A 129 -22.96 -5.03 9.16
N PHE A 130 -21.64 -4.92 9.33
CA PHE A 130 -20.67 -5.73 8.63
C PHE A 130 -20.83 -7.22 8.90
N GLN A 131 -21.04 -7.60 10.15
CA GLN A 131 -21.31 -8.99 10.51
C GLN A 131 -22.57 -9.53 9.83
N ARG A 132 -23.66 -8.72 9.75
CA ARG A 132 -24.89 -9.10 9.02
C ARG A 132 -24.65 -9.27 7.51
N ILE A 133 -23.76 -8.48 6.91
CA ILE A 133 -23.42 -8.57 5.48
C ILE A 133 -22.52 -9.77 5.22
N GLY A 134 -21.66 -10.16 6.17
CA GLY A 134 -20.65 -11.21 6.04
C GLY A 134 -19.23 -10.65 5.82
N ILE A 135 -18.98 -9.40 6.30
CA ILE A 135 -17.65 -8.78 6.31
C ILE A 135 -17.03 -9.05 7.69
N HIS A 136 -15.79 -9.57 7.70
CA HIS A 136 -15.11 -10.07 8.90
C HIS A 136 -13.87 -9.26 9.27
N ALA A 137 -13.40 -8.38 8.39
CA ALA A 137 -12.24 -7.56 8.68
C ALA A 137 -12.35 -6.15 8.09
N ILE A 138 -11.67 -5.20 8.72
CA ILE A 138 -11.39 -3.89 8.15
C ILE A 138 -9.88 -3.78 7.90
N HIS A 139 -9.50 -3.46 6.66
CA HIS A 139 -8.19 -2.95 6.32
C HIS A 139 -8.25 -1.43 6.31
N THR A 140 -7.54 -0.79 7.24
CA THR A 140 -7.67 0.68 7.45
C THR A 140 -6.98 1.51 6.37
N GLY A 141 -6.14 0.89 5.52
CA GLY A 141 -5.16 1.65 4.76
C GLY A 141 -4.14 2.34 5.67
N PRO A 142 -3.23 3.15 5.11
CA PRO A 142 -2.21 3.85 5.90
C PRO A 142 -2.83 4.96 6.75
N VAL A 143 -2.81 4.82 8.06
CA VAL A 143 -3.33 5.81 9.02
C VAL A 143 -2.24 6.48 9.86
N LYS A 144 -1.00 6.01 9.74
CA LYS A 144 0.15 6.59 10.44
C LYS A 144 0.66 7.82 9.71
N ARG A 145 1.30 8.72 10.45
CA ARG A 145 1.78 9.99 9.91
C ARG A 145 2.72 9.79 8.73
N ALA A 146 2.48 10.53 7.65
CA ALA A 146 3.19 10.45 6.39
C ALA A 146 3.61 11.82 5.85
N GLY A 147 4.30 11.83 4.72
CA GLY A 147 4.83 13.01 4.05
C GLY A 147 6.31 13.20 4.28
N GLY A 148 6.77 14.44 4.35
CA GLY A 148 8.14 14.81 4.66
C GLY A 148 8.19 15.79 5.81
N LEU A 149 9.40 16.07 6.29
CA LEU A 149 9.63 17.18 7.22
C LEU A 149 10.06 18.41 6.43
N SER A 150 9.23 19.45 6.43
CA SER A 150 9.59 20.76 5.92
C SER A 150 9.54 21.75 7.07
N GLY A 151 10.70 22.28 7.44
CA GLY A 151 10.78 23.31 8.46
C GLY A 151 10.10 22.95 9.79
N TRP A 152 10.30 21.73 10.27
CA TRP A 152 9.78 21.22 11.53
C TRP A 152 8.35 20.65 11.51
N ASN A 153 7.66 20.71 10.40
CA ASN A 153 6.32 20.16 10.27
C ASN A 153 6.30 19.04 9.22
N PRO A 154 5.56 17.95 9.46
CA PRO A 154 5.26 16.98 8.41
C PRO A 154 4.54 17.66 7.24
N THR A 155 4.85 17.26 6.02
CA THR A 155 4.13 17.66 4.83
C THR A 155 3.30 16.48 4.35
N PRO A 156 2.04 16.69 3.89
CA PRO A 156 1.21 15.62 3.37
C PRO A 156 1.88 14.91 2.19
N SER A 157 1.66 13.62 2.10
CA SER A 157 2.04 12.81 0.94
C SER A 157 1.05 12.99 -0.20
N VAL A 158 1.55 12.98 -1.44
CA VAL A 158 0.72 12.96 -2.65
C VAL A 158 0.05 11.59 -2.80
N ASP A 159 0.68 10.52 -2.32
CA ASP A 159 0.17 9.14 -2.40
C ASP A 159 -0.78 8.74 -1.28
N GLY A 160 -1.28 9.72 -0.52
CA GLY A 160 -2.22 9.41 0.54
C GLY A 160 -1.63 8.52 1.62
N HIS A 161 -0.55 8.99 2.24
CA HIS A 161 0.03 8.39 3.45
C HIS A 161 0.95 7.17 3.29
N PHE A 162 1.42 6.86 2.09
CA PHE A 162 2.46 5.83 1.91
C PHE A 162 3.89 6.33 2.16
N ASP A 163 4.14 7.64 2.21
CA ASP A 163 5.45 8.23 2.57
C ASP A 163 5.59 8.31 4.09
N ARG A 164 5.57 7.18 4.77
CA ARG A 164 5.55 7.12 6.24
C ARG A 164 6.74 7.82 6.87
N VAL A 165 6.49 8.70 7.84
CA VAL A 165 7.52 9.45 8.59
C VAL A 165 7.47 9.23 10.10
N ALA A 166 6.46 8.52 10.60
CA ALA A 166 6.31 8.19 12.02
C ALA A 166 5.57 6.87 12.22
N THR A 167 5.80 6.23 13.35
CA THR A 167 5.08 5.03 13.80
C THR A 167 3.69 5.37 14.34
N HIS A 168 3.49 6.62 14.76
CA HIS A 168 2.26 7.10 15.40
C HIS A 168 1.15 7.42 14.40
N ILE A 169 -0.08 7.23 14.85
CA ILE A 169 -1.29 7.60 14.11
C ILE A 169 -1.28 9.10 13.76
N ASP A 170 -1.72 9.44 12.57
CA ASP A 170 -1.91 10.83 12.15
C ASP A 170 -3.15 11.42 12.84
N GLU A 171 -2.99 12.59 13.46
CA GLU A 171 -4.07 13.28 14.18
C GLU A 171 -5.28 13.61 13.28
N LEU A 172 -5.07 13.67 11.96
CA LEU A 172 -6.16 13.83 10.98
C LEU A 172 -7.15 12.66 11.01
N PHE A 173 -6.65 11.44 11.30
CA PHE A 173 -7.47 10.22 11.27
C PHE A 173 -7.92 9.75 12.64
N GLY A 174 -7.35 10.29 13.71
CA GLY A 174 -7.70 9.95 15.08
C GLY A 174 -6.50 9.77 15.97
N THR A 175 -6.68 8.98 17.02
CA THR A 175 -5.67 8.71 18.02
C THR A 175 -5.33 7.22 18.07
N GLU A 176 -4.22 6.87 18.73
CA GLU A 176 -3.91 5.47 19.02
C GLU A 176 -4.97 4.80 19.90
N GLU A 177 -5.64 5.56 20.76
CA GLU A 177 -6.75 5.02 21.56
C GLU A 177 -7.96 4.70 20.71
N ASP A 178 -8.29 5.54 19.72
CA ASP A 178 -9.36 5.26 18.75
C ASP A 178 -9.04 3.97 17.96
N PHE A 179 -7.78 3.78 17.56
CA PHE A 179 -7.35 2.56 16.87
C PHE A 179 -7.51 1.31 17.75
N ARG A 180 -7.08 1.40 19.01
CA ARG A 180 -7.24 0.29 19.98
C ARG A 180 -8.71 -0.01 20.25
N GLU A 181 -9.54 1.02 20.35
CA GLU A 181 -10.98 0.86 20.52
C GLU A 181 -11.60 0.18 19.30
N MET A 182 -11.22 0.58 18.09
CA MET A 182 -11.65 -0.10 16.86
C MET A 182 -11.27 -1.60 16.89
N CYS A 183 -10.05 -1.95 17.27
CA CYS A 183 -9.63 -3.35 17.39
C CYS A 183 -10.46 -4.11 18.45
N ARG A 184 -10.78 -3.45 19.59
CA ARG A 184 -11.59 -4.04 20.64
C ARG A 184 -13.03 -4.31 20.17
N VAL A 185 -13.65 -3.33 19.52
CA VAL A 185 -15.01 -3.46 19.00
C VAL A 185 -15.06 -4.51 17.88
N ALA A 186 -14.07 -4.52 16.98
CA ALA A 186 -13.93 -5.56 15.97
C ALA A 186 -13.98 -6.97 16.60
N ALA A 187 -13.17 -7.20 17.64
CA ALA A 187 -13.12 -8.49 18.31
C ALA A 187 -14.43 -8.87 19.00
N GLU A 188 -15.22 -7.91 19.47
CA GLU A 188 -16.55 -8.16 20.06
C GLU A 188 -17.58 -8.61 19.01
N HIS A 189 -17.32 -8.35 17.73
CA HIS A 189 -18.15 -8.76 16.59
C HIS A 189 -17.49 -9.88 15.75
N ASP A 190 -16.60 -10.68 16.35
CA ASP A 190 -15.85 -11.74 15.67
C ASP A 190 -15.04 -11.26 14.46
N GLY A 191 -14.69 -9.97 14.47
CA GLY A 191 -13.94 -9.30 13.40
C GLY A 191 -12.49 -9.02 13.77
N THR A 192 -11.71 -8.54 12.79
CA THR A 192 -10.31 -8.17 12.97
C THR A 192 -9.97 -6.90 12.19
N VAL A 193 -8.89 -6.24 12.62
CA VAL A 193 -8.34 -5.07 11.94
C VAL A 193 -7.00 -5.41 11.32
N ILE A 194 -6.80 -4.99 10.09
CA ILE A 194 -5.55 -5.12 9.34
C ILE A 194 -4.96 -3.73 9.20
N ASP A 195 -3.75 -3.54 9.72
CA ASP A 195 -2.98 -2.30 9.58
C ASP A 195 -2.03 -2.40 8.39
N ASP A 196 -1.46 -1.28 7.98
CA ASP A 196 -0.56 -1.14 6.86
C ASP A 196 0.86 -0.84 7.33
N ILE A 197 1.86 -1.56 6.83
CA ILE A 197 3.27 -1.23 7.01
C ILE A 197 3.98 -1.15 5.67
N VAL A 198 5.02 -0.33 5.61
CA VAL A 198 5.81 -0.10 4.39
C VAL A 198 7.23 -0.60 4.62
N PRO A 199 7.56 -1.85 4.23
CA PRO A 199 8.90 -2.39 4.48
C PRO A 199 9.97 -1.89 3.53
N GLY A 200 9.60 -1.28 2.39
CA GLY A 200 10.53 -0.91 1.32
C GLY A 200 11.08 0.51 1.41
N HIS A 201 10.36 1.45 2.01
CA HIS A 201 10.77 2.86 2.07
C HIS A 201 10.15 3.60 3.25
N THR A 202 10.66 4.80 3.51
CA THR A 202 9.99 5.81 4.38
C THR A 202 9.74 7.07 3.57
N GLY A 203 9.02 8.04 4.15
CA GLY A 203 9.08 9.42 3.69
C GLY A 203 10.37 10.12 4.14
N LYS A 204 10.62 11.33 3.67
CA LYS A 204 11.75 12.19 4.10
C LYS A 204 11.48 12.81 5.49
N GLY A 205 11.21 11.95 6.47
CA GLY A 205 10.97 12.31 7.86
C GLY A 205 12.23 12.48 8.67
N ALA A 206 12.08 12.37 9.99
CA ALA A 206 13.16 12.55 10.94
C ALA A 206 14.34 11.60 10.71
N ASP A 207 14.04 10.33 10.38
CA ASP A 207 15.08 9.32 10.13
C ASP A 207 15.93 9.68 8.92
N PHE A 208 15.32 10.15 7.83
CA PHE A 208 16.05 10.59 6.64
C PHE A 208 16.88 11.85 6.92
N ARG A 209 16.34 12.81 7.68
CA ARG A 209 17.09 14.01 8.07
C ARG A 209 18.29 13.68 8.96
N LEU A 210 18.14 12.75 9.91
CA LEU A 210 19.27 12.26 10.72
C LEU A 210 20.31 11.51 9.87
N ALA A 211 19.86 10.77 8.86
CA ALA A 211 20.76 10.12 7.91
C ALA A 211 21.57 11.12 7.08
N GLU A 212 20.92 12.15 6.50
CA GLU A 212 21.61 13.22 5.77
C GLU A 212 22.67 13.94 6.64
N LEU A 213 22.37 14.13 7.93
CA LEU A 213 23.28 14.74 8.90
C LEU A 213 24.44 13.82 9.31
N GLY A 214 24.43 12.55 8.87
CA GLY A 214 25.46 11.56 9.24
C GLY A 214 25.43 11.18 10.72
N VAL A 215 24.25 11.20 11.36
CA VAL A 215 24.08 10.88 12.78
C VAL A 215 24.08 9.38 12.99
N GLU A 216 25.02 8.86 13.78
CA GLU A 216 25.08 7.45 14.24
C GLU A 216 24.82 6.44 13.11
N GLU A 217 23.90 5.47 13.31
CA GLU A 217 23.55 4.45 12.32
C GLU A 217 22.44 4.87 11.32
N TYR A 218 21.91 6.10 11.40
CA TYR A 218 20.81 6.53 10.55
C TYR A 218 21.09 6.45 9.04
N PRO A 219 22.31 6.76 8.53
CA PRO A 219 22.62 6.54 7.12
C PRO A 219 22.44 5.09 6.67
N GLY A 220 22.66 4.12 7.57
CA GLY A 220 22.44 2.70 7.31
C GLY A 220 20.98 2.28 7.18
N ILE A 221 20.02 3.16 7.45
CA ILE A 221 18.61 2.86 7.16
C ILE A 221 18.37 2.78 5.66
N TYR A 222 19.09 3.58 4.87
CA TYR A 222 18.79 3.82 3.46
C TYR A 222 19.91 3.33 2.54
N HIS A 223 19.55 3.01 1.29
CA HIS A 223 20.52 2.88 0.22
C HIS A 223 21.01 4.28 -0.16
N MET A 224 22.05 4.76 0.49
CA MET A 224 22.60 6.09 0.23
C MET A 224 24.13 6.09 0.27
N VAL A 225 24.73 6.88 -0.60
CA VAL A 225 26.17 6.99 -0.81
C VAL A 225 26.60 8.43 -0.58
N ALA A 226 27.53 8.66 0.34
CA ALA A 226 28.18 9.97 0.50
C ALA A 226 29.17 10.16 -0.66
N VAL A 227 28.90 11.12 -1.53
CA VAL A 227 29.81 11.45 -2.62
C VAL A 227 30.92 12.36 -2.08
N PRO A 228 32.20 12.01 -2.26
CA PRO A 228 33.32 12.81 -1.78
C PRO A 228 33.40 14.14 -2.53
N PRO A 229 33.92 15.22 -1.91
CA PRO A 229 33.93 16.56 -2.50
C PRO A 229 34.60 16.66 -3.87
N GLU A 230 35.61 15.83 -4.14
CA GLU A 230 36.30 15.76 -5.43
C GLU A 230 35.39 15.34 -6.59
N ASP A 231 34.32 14.57 -6.31
CA ASP A 231 33.36 14.06 -7.29
C ASP A 231 32.06 14.88 -7.35
N TRP A 232 31.93 15.94 -6.57
CA TRP A 232 30.72 16.76 -6.61
C TRP A 232 30.46 17.42 -7.97
N HIS A 233 31.48 17.54 -8.81
CA HIS A 233 31.36 18.03 -10.18
C HIS A 233 30.56 17.09 -11.10
N LEU A 234 30.32 15.81 -10.68
CA LEU A 234 29.45 14.84 -11.36
C LEU A 234 27.98 14.99 -10.98
N LEU A 235 27.68 15.77 -9.94
CA LEU A 235 26.34 15.89 -9.39
C LEU A 235 25.62 17.11 -9.93
N PRO A 236 24.33 17.02 -10.31
CA PRO A 236 23.53 18.18 -10.67
C PRO A 236 23.36 19.14 -9.49
N ASP A 237 23.12 20.40 -9.80
CA ASP A 237 22.74 21.39 -8.80
C ASP A 237 21.30 21.17 -8.34
N VAL A 238 21.09 21.21 -7.02
CA VAL A 238 19.74 21.12 -6.45
C VAL A 238 19.08 22.50 -6.56
N PRO A 239 17.91 22.61 -7.20
CA PRO A 239 17.22 23.89 -7.36
C PRO A 239 16.90 24.55 -6.01
N GLU A 240 16.91 25.88 -5.99
CA GLU A 240 16.57 26.65 -4.79
C GLU A 240 15.17 26.28 -4.27
N GLY A 241 15.08 26.02 -2.99
CA GLY A 241 13.84 25.62 -2.32
C GLY A 241 13.53 24.10 -2.37
N ARG A 242 14.36 23.33 -3.08
CA ARG A 242 14.30 21.86 -3.02
C ARG A 242 15.40 21.31 -2.11
N ASP A 243 15.19 20.13 -1.57
CA ASP A 243 16.17 19.42 -0.74
C ASP A 243 16.95 18.35 -1.52
N SER A 244 16.47 18.00 -2.72
CA SER A 244 17.10 17.02 -3.60
C SER A 244 16.65 17.23 -5.05
N VAL A 245 17.32 16.53 -5.96
CA VAL A 245 16.99 16.46 -7.39
C VAL A 245 17.31 15.07 -7.94
N ASN A 246 16.47 14.58 -8.86
CA ASN A 246 16.69 13.30 -9.54
C ASN A 246 17.95 13.37 -10.43
N LEU A 247 18.71 12.29 -10.49
CA LEU A 247 19.82 12.14 -11.42
C LEU A 247 19.28 11.79 -12.81
N ASP A 248 19.82 12.42 -13.84
CA ASP A 248 19.65 11.92 -15.20
C ASP A 248 20.57 10.71 -15.46
N GLU A 249 20.34 10.00 -16.56
CA GLU A 249 21.13 8.81 -16.93
C GLU A 249 22.63 9.10 -17.09
N ALA A 250 22.99 10.32 -17.52
CA ALA A 250 24.39 10.71 -17.71
C ALA A 250 25.12 10.90 -16.38
N ALA A 251 24.47 11.53 -15.40
CA ALA A 251 25.03 11.69 -14.05
C ALA A 251 25.10 10.33 -13.31
N GLU A 252 24.08 9.47 -13.46
CA GLU A 252 24.09 8.12 -12.94
C GLU A 252 25.28 7.31 -13.49
N ALA A 253 25.48 7.32 -14.81
CA ALA A 253 26.59 6.61 -15.46
C ALA A 253 27.95 7.19 -15.03
N ALA A 254 28.09 8.52 -14.93
CA ALA A 254 29.35 9.16 -14.51
C ALA A 254 29.74 8.78 -13.08
N LEU A 255 28.78 8.68 -12.16
CA LEU A 255 29.01 8.21 -10.79
C LEU A 255 29.42 6.73 -10.76
N ALA A 256 28.78 5.88 -11.55
CA ALA A 256 29.16 4.48 -11.67
C ALA A 256 30.58 4.31 -12.24
N ASP A 257 30.95 5.08 -13.27
CA ASP A 257 32.30 5.08 -13.86
C ASP A 257 33.37 5.59 -12.88
N ALA A 258 32.99 6.49 -11.97
CA ALA A 258 33.86 6.95 -10.88
C ALA A 258 34.01 5.93 -9.75
N GLY A 259 33.30 4.79 -9.80
CA GLY A 259 33.38 3.68 -8.84
C GLY A 259 32.41 3.80 -7.66
N HIS A 260 31.42 4.68 -7.73
CA HIS A 260 30.35 4.73 -6.73
C HIS A 260 29.35 3.59 -6.95
N ILE A 261 28.77 3.07 -5.87
CA ILE A 261 27.71 2.02 -5.94
C ILE A 261 26.37 2.71 -6.26
N VAL A 262 26.32 3.30 -7.44
CA VAL A 262 25.14 3.94 -8.04
C VAL A 262 25.05 3.39 -9.46
N GLY A 263 23.85 3.21 -10.00
CA GLY A 263 23.70 2.78 -11.38
C GLY A 263 22.31 2.24 -11.68
N GLU A 264 22.13 1.93 -12.96
CA GLU A 264 20.87 1.49 -13.53
C GLU A 264 20.20 0.38 -12.75
N MET A 265 18.89 0.50 -12.56
CA MET A 265 18.03 -0.52 -11.99
C MET A 265 17.31 -1.29 -13.10
N GLN A 266 16.73 -2.46 -12.81
CA GLN A 266 16.01 -3.26 -13.81
C GLN A 266 14.88 -2.50 -14.50
N ARG A 267 14.24 -1.56 -13.80
CA ARG A 267 13.32 -0.59 -14.40
C ARG A 267 13.20 0.68 -13.53
N VAL A 268 12.76 1.76 -14.15
CA VAL A 268 12.40 2.99 -13.46
C VAL A 268 10.88 3.03 -13.30
N ILE A 269 10.40 2.74 -12.09
CA ILE A 269 8.97 2.81 -11.77
C ILE A 269 8.55 4.29 -11.69
N PHE A 270 7.38 4.63 -12.23
CA PHE A 270 6.88 6.00 -12.35
C PHE A 270 7.84 6.94 -13.10
N HIS A 271 8.45 6.42 -14.16
CA HIS A 271 9.31 7.23 -15.04
C HIS A 271 8.54 8.42 -15.62
N VAL A 272 9.10 9.61 -15.46
CA VAL A 272 8.62 10.87 -16.06
C VAL A 272 9.82 11.63 -16.61
N PRO A 273 9.94 11.74 -17.94
CA PRO A 273 11.10 12.38 -18.57
C PRO A 273 11.39 13.78 -18.00
N GLY A 274 12.63 14.00 -17.58
CA GLY A 274 13.10 15.26 -16.99
C GLY A 274 12.66 15.53 -15.54
N LEU A 275 11.89 14.63 -14.94
CA LEU A 275 11.48 14.70 -13.54
C LEU A 275 11.93 13.47 -12.75
N LYS A 276 11.78 12.30 -13.32
CA LYS A 276 12.27 11.02 -12.79
C LYS A 276 12.83 10.19 -13.94
N ASP A 277 14.08 10.44 -14.28
CA ASP A 277 14.80 9.72 -15.33
C ASP A 277 15.46 8.44 -14.79
N THR A 278 15.88 8.45 -13.51
CA THR A 278 16.50 7.30 -12.84
C THR A 278 15.85 7.03 -11.48
N ASN A 279 16.29 5.96 -10.81
CA ASN A 279 15.87 5.64 -9.43
C ASN A 279 16.77 6.29 -8.36
N TRP A 280 17.61 7.25 -8.72
CA TRP A 280 18.53 7.91 -7.82
C TRP A 280 18.32 9.41 -7.79
N SER A 281 18.45 9.97 -6.60
CA SER A 281 18.43 11.43 -6.40
C SER A 281 19.59 11.88 -5.54
N VAL A 282 20.02 13.12 -5.71
CA VAL A 282 21.09 13.73 -4.92
C VAL A 282 20.53 14.80 -4.00
N THR A 283 21.03 14.84 -2.74
CA THR A 283 20.65 15.89 -1.78
C THR A 283 21.40 17.21 -2.05
N ALA A 284 20.82 18.30 -1.61
CA ALA A 284 21.58 19.53 -1.40
C ALA A 284 22.74 19.28 -0.40
N PRO A 285 23.77 20.12 -0.36
CA PRO A 285 24.82 20.01 0.65
C PRO A 285 24.25 20.15 2.07
N VAL A 286 24.56 19.18 2.95
CA VAL A 286 24.09 19.14 4.34
C VAL A 286 25.28 19.05 5.29
N THR A 287 25.36 19.93 6.30
CA THR A 287 26.43 19.91 7.30
C THR A 287 25.95 19.21 8.56
N GLY A 288 26.60 18.12 8.94
CA GLY A 288 26.28 17.33 10.12
C GLY A 288 26.79 17.93 11.44
N PRO A 289 26.43 17.30 12.59
CA PRO A 289 26.92 17.70 13.91
C PRO A 289 28.44 17.56 14.07
N ASP A 290 29.07 16.73 13.26
CA ASP A 290 30.51 16.55 13.17
C ASP A 290 31.25 17.66 12.39
N GLY A 291 30.51 18.64 11.88
CA GLY A 291 31.02 19.74 11.06
C GLY A 291 31.37 19.36 9.62
N VAL A 292 31.06 18.13 9.20
CA VAL A 292 31.33 17.66 7.83
C VAL A 292 30.14 17.96 6.94
N THR A 293 30.40 18.61 5.80
CA THR A 293 29.38 18.83 4.76
C THR A 293 29.37 17.67 3.80
N ARG A 294 28.19 17.10 3.54
CA ARG A 294 27.98 15.94 2.69
C ARG A 294 26.96 16.23 1.61
N ARG A 295 27.11 15.59 0.46
CA ARG A 295 26.06 15.40 -0.53
C ARG A 295 25.84 13.89 -0.67
N TRP A 296 24.57 13.48 -0.56
CA TRP A 296 24.20 12.08 -0.62
C TRP A 296 23.46 11.79 -1.90
N VAL A 297 23.84 10.69 -2.55
CA VAL A 297 23.01 10.06 -3.59
C VAL A 297 22.25 8.92 -2.92
N TYR A 298 20.94 8.89 -3.07
CA TYR A 298 20.08 7.89 -2.44
C TYR A 298 19.11 7.26 -3.44
N LEU A 299 18.82 5.99 -3.22
CA LEU A 299 17.89 5.19 -4.01
C LEU A 299 16.44 5.50 -3.61
N HIS A 300 15.56 5.59 -4.59
CA HIS A 300 14.11 5.57 -4.42
C HIS A 300 13.45 4.78 -5.55
N TYR A 301 12.80 3.69 -5.18
CA TYR A 301 12.13 2.85 -6.19
C TYR A 301 10.96 3.58 -6.85
N PHE A 302 10.12 4.21 -6.02
CA PHE A 302 8.89 4.85 -6.45
C PHE A 302 9.09 6.34 -6.68
N LYS A 303 8.91 7.15 -5.66
CA LYS A 303 9.02 8.62 -5.76
C LYS A 303 10.26 9.16 -5.06
N GLU A 304 10.74 10.32 -5.50
CA GLU A 304 11.88 11.01 -4.88
C GLU A 304 11.72 11.21 -3.37
N GLY A 305 10.46 11.40 -2.91
CA GLY A 305 10.12 11.53 -1.50
C GLY A 305 10.15 10.23 -0.70
N GLN A 306 10.43 9.08 -1.34
CA GLN A 306 10.35 7.73 -0.77
C GLN A 306 11.71 7.02 -0.78
N PRO A 307 12.70 7.46 0.04
CA PRO A 307 14.01 6.84 0.10
C PRO A 307 13.92 5.37 0.51
N SER A 308 14.57 4.50 -0.26
CA SER A 308 14.51 3.03 -0.09
C SER A 308 15.33 2.55 1.09
N ILE A 309 14.72 1.65 1.88
CA ILE A 309 15.34 1.06 3.07
C ILE A 309 16.40 0.02 2.67
N ASN A 310 17.57 0.10 3.28
CA ASN A 310 18.65 -0.88 3.14
C ASN A 310 18.54 -1.99 4.18
N TRP A 311 18.03 -3.14 3.78
CA TRP A 311 17.88 -4.32 4.65
C TRP A 311 19.20 -5.03 4.95
N LEU A 312 20.25 -4.79 4.14
CA LEU A 312 21.55 -5.45 4.26
C LEU A 312 22.63 -4.61 4.96
N ASP A 313 22.29 -3.40 5.41
CA ASP A 313 23.24 -2.61 6.18
C ASP A 313 23.68 -3.37 7.45
N PRO A 314 24.98 -3.44 7.75
CA PRO A 314 25.50 -4.20 8.90
C PRO A 314 25.02 -3.68 10.26
N THR A 315 24.45 -2.47 10.35
CA THR A 315 23.79 -1.96 11.57
C THR A 315 22.40 -2.55 11.75
N PHE A 316 21.80 -3.10 10.70
CA PHE A 316 20.40 -3.54 10.65
C PHE A 316 19.40 -2.44 11.03
N ALA A 317 19.77 -1.17 10.85
CA ALA A 317 18.93 -0.04 11.27
C ALA A 317 17.59 -0.02 10.52
N GLY A 318 17.60 -0.21 9.20
CA GLY A 318 16.38 -0.29 8.38
C GLY A 318 15.48 -1.46 8.80
N MET A 319 16.04 -2.65 8.97
CA MET A 319 15.29 -3.82 9.44
C MET A 319 14.65 -3.57 10.82
N ARG A 320 15.40 -2.98 11.77
CA ARG A 320 14.88 -2.68 13.12
C ARG A 320 13.72 -1.69 13.07
N LEU A 321 13.82 -0.68 12.20
CA LEU A 321 12.75 0.30 12.00
C LEU A 321 11.45 -0.39 11.56
N VAL A 322 11.50 -1.23 10.53
CA VAL A 322 10.31 -1.94 10.00
C VAL A 322 9.75 -2.93 11.02
N ILE A 323 10.59 -3.71 11.69
CA ILE A 323 10.13 -4.65 12.74
C ILE A 323 9.51 -3.89 13.93
N GLY A 324 10.07 -2.73 14.29
CA GLY A 324 9.49 -1.88 15.32
C GLY A 324 8.10 -1.35 14.95
N ASP A 325 7.91 -0.94 13.71
CA ASP A 325 6.60 -0.51 13.19
C ASP A 325 5.58 -1.67 13.21
N ALA A 326 5.99 -2.86 12.80
CA ALA A 326 5.14 -4.07 12.87
C ALA A 326 4.75 -4.43 14.31
N LEU A 327 5.69 -4.35 15.25
CA LEU A 327 5.42 -4.58 16.68
C LEU A 327 4.49 -3.53 17.27
N HIS A 328 4.62 -2.28 16.86
CA HIS A 328 3.68 -1.23 17.27
C HIS A 328 2.26 -1.53 16.80
N SER A 329 2.09 -1.90 15.54
CA SER A 329 0.78 -2.25 14.98
C SER A 329 0.12 -3.43 15.69
N LEU A 330 0.85 -4.52 15.88
CA LEU A 330 0.33 -5.75 16.47
C LEU A 330 0.26 -5.69 17.99
N GLY A 331 1.37 -5.25 18.61
CA GLY A 331 1.58 -5.35 20.05
C GLY A 331 0.98 -4.19 20.84
N ASP A 332 1.04 -2.99 20.32
CA ASP A 332 0.56 -1.80 21.01
C ASP A 332 -0.82 -1.35 20.52
N LEU A 333 -1.07 -1.35 19.21
CA LEU A 333 -2.35 -0.97 18.64
C LEU A 333 -3.38 -2.11 18.62
N GLY A 334 -2.94 -3.37 18.56
CA GLY A 334 -3.81 -4.54 18.67
C GLY A 334 -4.38 -5.04 17.35
N SER A 335 -3.77 -4.68 16.20
CA SER A 335 -4.18 -5.22 14.90
C SER A 335 -3.97 -6.74 14.84
N GLY A 336 -4.83 -7.45 14.10
CA GLY A 336 -4.73 -8.90 13.91
C GLY A 336 -4.01 -9.29 12.62
N GLY A 337 -3.77 -8.35 11.71
CA GLY A 337 -3.07 -8.57 10.46
C GLY A 337 -2.29 -7.35 9.98
N LEU A 338 -1.33 -7.58 9.08
CA LEU A 338 -0.54 -6.53 8.45
C LEU A 338 -0.54 -6.67 6.93
N ARG A 339 -0.84 -5.57 6.24
CA ARG A 339 -0.51 -5.43 4.82
C ARG A 339 0.94 -5.00 4.69
N LEU A 340 1.67 -5.67 3.80
CA LEU A 340 3.04 -5.33 3.44
C LEU A 340 3.04 -4.61 2.10
N ASP A 341 3.20 -3.29 2.15
CA ASP A 341 3.24 -2.43 0.97
C ASP A 341 4.51 -2.68 0.16
N ALA A 342 4.39 -2.85 -1.16
CA ALA A 342 5.49 -2.93 -2.12
C ALA A 342 6.66 -3.85 -1.70
N ASN A 343 6.37 -4.96 -1.06
CA ASN A 343 7.35 -5.82 -0.40
C ASN A 343 8.19 -6.70 -1.35
N GLY A 344 7.98 -6.63 -2.65
CA GLY A 344 8.79 -7.29 -3.68
C GLY A 344 10.14 -6.63 -3.97
N PHE A 345 10.37 -5.43 -3.44
CA PHE A 345 11.49 -4.55 -3.77
C PHE A 345 12.44 -4.29 -2.59
N LEU A 346 12.56 -5.23 -1.65
CA LEU A 346 13.38 -5.05 -0.43
C LEU A 346 14.86 -5.38 -0.63
N GLY A 347 15.18 -6.21 -1.62
CA GLY A 347 16.54 -6.58 -1.95
C GLY A 347 17.03 -5.79 -3.16
N VAL A 348 18.16 -5.11 -3.00
CA VAL A 348 18.86 -4.42 -4.10
C VAL A 348 20.29 -4.86 -4.08
N GLU A 349 20.74 -5.44 -5.19
CA GLU A 349 22.13 -5.86 -5.37
C GLU A 349 22.71 -5.19 -6.61
N LYS A 350 23.60 -4.21 -6.40
CA LYS A 350 24.39 -3.57 -7.43
C LYS A 350 25.85 -3.97 -7.27
N THR A 351 26.34 -4.68 -8.26
CA THR A 351 27.77 -4.95 -8.40
C THR A 351 28.40 -3.87 -9.29
N LEU A 352 29.73 -3.71 -9.22
CA LEU A 352 30.47 -2.84 -10.15
C LEU A 352 30.58 -3.43 -11.54
N ASP A 353 30.00 -4.60 -11.77
CA ASP A 353 29.94 -5.26 -13.07
C ASP A 353 28.88 -4.61 -13.96
N VAL A 354 28.96 -4.91 -15.25
CA VAL A 354 28.06 -4.34 -16.27
C VAL A 354 26.64 -4.89 -16.10
N GLY A 355 25.66 -4.01 -16.11
CA GLY A 355 24.23 -4.33 -16.16
C GLY A 355 23.41 -3.69 -15.03
N PRO A 356 22.08 -3.74 -15.13
CA PRO A 356 21.17 -3.22 -14.11
C PRO A 356 21.33 -3.92 -12.77
N ALA A 357 21.11 -3.19 -11.67
CA ALA A 357 21.08 -3.79 -10.34
C ALA A 357 19.89 -4.75 -10.21
N TRP A 358 20.14 -5.93 -9.66
CA TRP A 358 19.10 -6.91 -9.40
C TRP A 358 18.25 -6.47 -8.21
N SER A 359 16.94 -6.41 -8.39
CA SER A 359 16.04 -5.84 -7.39
C SER A 359 14.66 -6.50 -7.38
N GLU A 360 14.08 -6.78 -8.54
CA GLU A 360 12.78 -7.46 -8.62
C GLU A 360 12.95 -8.97 -8.43
N GLY A 361 12.13 -9.58 -7.57
CA GLY A 361 12.24 -11.00 -7.23
C GLY A 361 13.55 -11.38 -6.51
N HIS A 362 14.27 -10.42 -5.93
CA HIS A 362 15.53 -10.67 -5.26
C HIS A 362 15.35 -11.61 -4.04
N PRO A 363 16.25 -12.62 -3.83
CA PRO A 363 16.12 -13.55 -2.70
C PRO A 363 16.05 -12.87 -1.33
N LEU A 364 16.67 -11.69 -1.17
CA LEU A 364 16.59 -10.93 0.08
C LEU A 364 15.17 -10.45 0.35
N SER A 365 14.38 -10.08 -0.66
CA SER A 365 12.97 -9.72 -0.47
C SER A 365 12.20 -10.91 0.12
N GLN A 366 12.45 -12.13 -0.36
CA GLN A 366 11.85 -13.34 0.20
C GLN A 366 12.28 -13.56 1.66
N ALA A 367 13.59 -13.42 1.96
CA ALA A 367 14.13 -13.58 3.32
C ALA A 367 13.57 -12.53 4.30
N ALA A 368 13.47 -11.27 3.88
CA ALA A 368 12.90 -10.19 4.68
C ALA A 368 11.40 -10.43 4.96
N ASN A 369 10.64 -10.83 3.96
CA ASN A 369 9.24 -11.18 4.11
C ASN A 369 9.04 -12.41 5.01
N GLN A 370 9.92 -13.41 4.93
CA GLN A 370 9.91 -14.56 5.82
C GLN A 370 10.17 -14.14 7.28
N LEU A 371 11.09 -13.21 7.52
CA LEU A 371 11.37 -12.69 8.86
C LEU A 371 10.14 -11.96 9.43
N ILE A 372 9.55 -11.04 8.67
CA ILE A 372 8.36 -10.29 9.08
C ILE A 372 7.20 -11.26 9.35
N GLY A 373 6.87 -12.10 8.38
CA GLY A 373 5.76 -13.05 8.48
C GLY A 373 5.92 -14.03 9.64
N SER A 374 7.14 -14.54 9.87
CA SER A 374 7.43 -15.42 11.00
C SER A 374 7.20 -14.74 12.34
N MET A 375 7.62 -13.49 12.49
CA MET A 375 7.38 -12.71 13.71
C MET A 375 5.89 -12.45 13.91
N VAL A 376 5.18 -11.99 12.87
CA VAL A 376 3.74 -11.69 12.92
C VAL A 376 2.95 -12.93 13.32
N ARG A 377 3.21 -14.08 12.70
CA ARG A 377 2.52 -15.33 13.04
C ARG A 377 2.80 -15.80 14.46
N LYS A 378 4.03 -15.63 14.97
CA LYS A 378 4.36 -15.97 16.35
C LYS A 378 3.56 -15.19 17.37
N VAL A 379 3.23 -13.94 17.08
CA VAL A 379 2.39 -13.13 17.97
C VAL A 379 0.88 -13.26 17.67
N GLY A 380 0.50 -14.18 16.80
CA GLY A 380 -0.90 -14.53 16.54
C GLY A 380 -1.57 -13.78 15.40
N GLY A 381 -0.81 -12.97 14.65
CA GLY A 381 -1.30 -12.26 13.47
C GLY A 381 -1.08 -13.01 12.16
N PHE A 382 -1.49 -12.39 11.06
CA PHE A 382 -1.19 -12.83 9.70
C PHE A 382 -0.69 -11.67 8.84
N THR A 383 -0.07 -11.99 7.70
CA THR A 383 0.39 -10.99 6.73
C THR A 383 -0.23 -11.20 5.38
N PHE A 384 -0.50 -10.10 4.66
CA PHE A 384 -0.73 -10.17 3.23
C PHE A 384 0.15 -9.16 2.50
N GLN A 385 0.56 -9.54 1.30
CA GLN A 385 1.52 -8.77 0.53
C GLN A 385 0.89 -8.13 -0.70
N GLU A 386 1.41 -6.97 -1.02
CA GLU A 386 1.24 -6.35 -2.32
C GLU A 386 2.44 -6.71 -3.20
N LEU A 387 2.22 -7.63 -4.14
CA LEU A 387 3.27 -8.12 -5.03
C LEU A 387 2.77 -8.14 -6.47
N ASN A 388 3.06 -7.06 -7.22
CA ASN A 388 2.74 -6.96 -8.64
C ASN A 388 3.95 -7.42 -9.47
N LEU A 389 4.20 -8.74 -9.46
CA LEU A 389 5.29 -9.39 -10.17
C LEU A 389 4.75 -10.61 -10.96
N SER A 390 5.62 -11.58 -11.31
CA SER A 390 5.20 -12.77 -12.02
C SER A 390 4.39 -13.74 -11.14
N ILE A 391 3.72 -14.71 -11.75
CA ILE A 391 2.98 -15.76 -11.03
C ILE A 391 3.93 -16.60 -10.17
N GLU A 392 5.13 -16.87 -10.64
CA GLU A 392 6.16 -17.58 -9.89
C GLU A 392 6.62 -16.80 -8.65
N ASP A 393 6.79 -15.48 -8.78
CA ASP A 393 7.18 -14.65 -7.64
C ASP A 393 6.11 -14.67 -6.54
N ILE A 394 4.82 -14.66 -6.93
CA ILE A 394 3.71 -14.81 -5.98
C ILE A 394 3.78 -16.17 -5.28
N ARG A 395 3.97 -17.27 -6.02
CA ARG A 395 4.13 -18.63 -5.47
C ARG A 395 5.33 -18.70 -4.53
N ASP A 396 6.49 -18.23 -4.98
CA ASP A 396 7.75 -18.40 -4.26
C ASP A 396 7.80 -17.56 -2.98
N THR A 397 7.23 -16.34 -3.03
CA THR A 397 7.14 -15.49 -1.85
C THR A 397 6.11 -16.03 -0.85
N ALA A 398 5.00 -16.60 -1.32
CA ALA A 398 4.01 -17.25 -0.47
C ALA A 398 4.55 -18.51 0.24
N ALA A 399 5.54 -19.20 -0.35
CA ALA A 399 6.09 -20.44 0.23
C ALA A 399 6.78 -20.25 1.60
N GLY A 400 7.27 -19.07 1.91
CA GLY A 400 7.99 -18.81 3.18
C GLY A 400 7.65 -17.48 3.85
N GLY A 401 7.12 -16.52 3.10
CA GLY A 401 6.93 -15.13 3.52
C GLY A 401 5.53 -14.82 4.04
N ALA A 402 4.70 -14.20 3.23
CA ALA A 402 3.36 -13.78 3.59
C ALA A 402 2.34 -14.93 3.55
N ASP A 403 1.29 -14.84 4.36
CA ASP A 403 0.18 -15.79 4.36
C ASP A 403 -0.71 -15.63 3.13
N LEU A 404 -0.88 -14.38 2.68
CA LEU A 404 -1.76 -14.01 1.58
C LEU A 404 -1.05 -13.08 0.60
N SER A 405 -1.51 -13.04 -0.66
CA SER A 405 -1.01 -12.15 -1.70
C SER A 405 -2.15 -11.60 -2.55
N TYR A 406 -2.07 -10.32 -2.99
CA TYR A 406 -3.01 -9.79 -3.96
C TYR A 406 -2.96 -10.56 -5.28
N ASP A 407 -4.13 -10.79 -5.85
CA ASP A 407 -4.28 -11.41 -7.17
C ASP A 407 -4.19 -10.35 -8.28
N PHE A 408 -2.98 -9.87 -8.55
CA PHE A 408 -2.74 -8.90 -9.63
C PHE A 408 -2.80 -9.53 -11.03
N VAL A 409 -2.74 -10.85 -11.14
CA VAL A 409 -2.72 -11.53 -12.44
C VAL A 409 -4.13 -11.66 -13.02
N ASN A 410 -5.10 -12.10 -12.22
CA ASN A 410 -6.47 -12.30 -12.68
C ASN A 410 -7.27 -10.99 -12.76
N ARG A 411 -6.91 -9.94 -12.01
CA ARG A 411 -7.64 -8.68 -12.01
C ARG A 411 -7.73 -8.04 -13.40
N PRO A 412 -6.63 -7.79 -14.13
CA PRO A 412 -6.73 -7.31 -15.52
C PRO A 412 -7.44 -8.31 -16.44
N ALA A 413 -7.32 -9.61 -16.19
CA ALA A 413 -7.91 -10.63 -17.03
C ALA A 413 -9.45 -10.66 -16.93
N TYR A 414 -10.04 -10.56 -15.74
CA TYR A 414 -11.51 -10.48 -15.64
C TYR A 414 -12.06 -9.11 -16.08
N HIS A 415 -11.30 -8.02 -15.92
CA HIS A 415 -11.68 -6.74 -16.51
C HIS A 415 -11.65 -6.78 -18.04
N HIS A 416 -10.65 -7.44 -18.62
CA HIS A 416 -10.58 -7.67 -20.06
C HIS A 416 -11.80 -8.48 -20.55
N ALA A 417 -12.12 -9.57 -19.85
CA ALA A 417 -13.28 -10.37 -20.18
C ALA A 417 -14.60 -9.58 -20.10
N LEU A 418 -14.72 -8.69 -19.10
CA LEU A 418 -15.88 -7.80 -18.97
C LEU A 418 -15.95 -6.77 -20.12
N ALA A 419 -14.82 -6.16 -20.48
CA ALA A 419 -14.75 -5.09 -21.46
C ALA A 419 -14.95 -5.60 -22.91
N THR A 420 -14.46 -6.81 -23.21
CA THR A 420 -14.47 -7.38 -24.58
C THR A 420 -15.51 -8.47 -24.81
N GLY A 421 -16.04 -9.08 -23.75
CA GLY A 421 -16.87 -10.29 -23.82
C GLY A 421 -16.06 -11.57 -24.11
N ASP A 422 -14.73 -11.48 -24.20
CA ASP A 422 -13.82 -12.59 -24.47
C ASP A 422 -13.15 -13.09 -23.19
N THR A 423 -13.38 -14.35 -22.82
CA THR A 423 -12.86 -14.97 -21.59
C THR A 423 -11.56 -15.76 -21.81
N GLU A 424 -10.97 -15.73 -23.00
CA GLU A 424 -9.84 -16.60 -23.31
C GLU A 424 -8.59 -16.20 -22.51
N PHE A 425 -8.31 -14.91 -22.42
CA PHE A 425 -7.22 -14.43 -21.58
C PHE A 425 -7.42 -14.75 -20.09
N LEU A 426 -8.65 -14.62 -19.58
CA LEU A 426 -8.95 -15.03 -18.19
C LEU A 426 -8.71 -16.53 -17.96
N ARG A 427 -9.11 -17.36 -18.92
CA ARG A 427 -8.86 -18.81 -18.85
C ARG A 427 -7.38 -19.15 -18.91
N LEU A 428 -6.62 -18.42 -19.72
CA LEU A 428 -5.17 -18.57 -19.81
C LEU A 428 -4.50 -18.24 -18.46
N THR A 429 -4.80 -17.09 -17.86
CA THR A 429 -4.18 -16.68 -16.58
C THR A 429 -4.53 -17.64 -15.44
N LEU A 430 -5.77 -18.12 -15.36
CA LEU A 430 -6.18 -19.09 -14.35
C LEU A 430 -5.45 -20.43 -14.51
N ARG A 431 -5.24 -20.89 -15.76
CA ARG A 431 -4.49 -22.10 -16.05
C ARG A 431 -3.02 -21.96 -15.68
N GLU A 432 -2.37 -20.86 -16.10
CA GLU A 432 -0.99 -20.56 -15.74
C GLU A 432 -0.78 -20.56 -14.22
N ALA A 433 -1.65 -19.88 -13.46
CA ALA A 433 -1.56 -19.87 -12.00
C ALA A 433 -1.69 -21.28 -11.39
N GLN A 434 -2.57 -22.13 -11.95
CA GLN A 434 -2.75 -23.51 -11.51
C GLN A 434 -1.54 -24.38 -11.87
N GLU A 435 -1.05 -24.31 -13.10
CA GLU A 435 0.08 -25.12 -13.60
C GLU A 435 1.39 -24.75 -12.89
N LEU A 436 1.58 -23.48 -12.57
CA LEU A 436 2.73 -23.00 -11.80
C LEU A 436 2.60 -23.25 -10.29
N GLY A 437 1.48 -23.78 -9.83
CA GLY A 437 1.30 -24.25 -8.45
C GLY A 437 1.05 -23.14 -7.42
N VAL A 438 0.39 -22.05 -7.82
CA VAL A 438 -0.08 -21.04 -6.87
C VAL A 438 -1.17 -21.65 -5.98
N ASP A 439 -1.03 -21.53 -4.65
CA ASP A 439 -2.11 -21.90 -3.73
C ASP A 439 -3.22 -20.83 -3.78
N ALA A 440 -4.33 -21.16 -4.45
CA ALA A 440 -5.46 -20.25 -4.59
C ALA A 440 -6.05 -19.81 -3.23
N ALA A 441 -5.87 -20.60 -2.15
CA ALA A 441 -6.28 -20.20 -0.80
C ALA A 441 -5.46 -19.02 -0.26
N GLY A 442 -4.28 -18.77 -0.81
CA GLY A 442 -3.41 -17.67 -0.45
C GLY A 442 -3.67 -16.37 -1.23
N LEU A 443 -4.71 -16.30 -2.07
CA LEU A 443 -4.97 -15.13 -2.89
C LEU A 443 -6.02 -14.19 -2.25
N VAL A 444 -5.83 -12.89 -2.46
CA VAL A 444 -6.77 -11.82 -2.11
C VAL A 444 -7.35 -11.24 -3.38
N HIS A 445 -8.61 -11.54 -3.63
CA HIS A 445 -9.36 -11.07 -4.79
C HIS A 445 -10.05 -9.75 -4.45
N ALA A 446 -9.44 -8.63 -4.86
CA ALA A 446 -9.96 -7.29 -4.57
C ALA A 446 -10.70 -6.71 -5.78
N LEU A 447 -11.86 -6.10 -5.54
CA LEU A 447 -12.56 -5.31 -6.57
C LEU A 447 -11.82 -3.98 -6.78
N GLN A 448 -11.97 -3.04 -5.85
CA GLN A 448 -11.27 -1.76 -5.88
C GLN A 448 -10.47 -1.56 -4.60
N ASN A 449 -9.26 -1.03 -4.74
CA ASN A 449 -8.47 -0.45 -3.66
C ASN A 449 -8.16 1.03 -4.00
N HIS A 450 -7.22 1.64 -3.29
CA HIS A 450 -6.79 3.02 -3.53
C HIS A 450 -5.83 3.17 -4.73
N ASP A 451 -5.30 2.06 -5.27
CA ASP A 451 -4.43 2.06 -6.43
C ASP A 451 -5.21 1.94 -7.74
N GLU A 452 -4.56 2.25 -8.82
CA GLU A 452 -5.11 2.13 -10.16
C GLU A 452 -5.43 0.68 -10.52
N MET A 453 -6.21 0.53 -11.58
CA MET A 453 -6.31 -0.74 -12.27
C MET A 453 -5.04 -0.95 -13.10
N THR A 454 -4.06 -1.68 -12.55
CA THR A 454 -2.83 -2.00 -13.25
C THR A 454 -3.03 -3.13 -14.25
N TYR A 455 -2.42 -3.00 -15.44
CA TYR A 455 -2.33 -4.03 -16.47
C TYR A 455 -0.90 -4.13 -17.02
N GLU A 456 0.08 -4.04 -16.11
CA GLU A 456 1.49 -4.23 -16.45
C GLU A 456 1.76 -5.62 -17.03
N LEU A 457 0.99 -6.63 -16.61
CA LEU A 457 1.07 -8.01 -17.11
C LEU A 457 2.49 -8.56 -17.04
N VAL A 458 3.19 -8.32 -15.93
CA VAL A 458 4.62 -8.61 -15.72
C VAL A 458 4.96 -10.06 -16.05
N HIS A 459 4.07 -10.99 -15.74
CA HIS A 459 4.24 -12.41 -16.05
C HIS A 459 4.50 -12.62 -17.56
N PHE A 460 3.67 -12.04 -18.41
CA PHE A 460 3.77 -12.16 -19.86
C PHE A 460 4.78 -11.18 -20.47
N ALA A 461 4.73 -9.92 -20.07
CA ALA A 461 5.52 -8.85 -20.68
C ALA A 461 7.01 -8.87 -20.33
N SER A 462 7.40 -9.53 -19.22
CA SER A 462 8.78 -9.52 -18.72
C SER A 462 9.30 -10.93 -18.51
N ARG A 463 8.67 -11.71 -17.62
CA ARG A 463 9.17 -13.02 -17.20
C ARG A 463 9.14 -14.05 -18.32
N HIS A 464 8.03 -14.12 -19.06
CA HIS A 464 7.77 -15.05 -20.16
C HIS A 464 7.62 -14.32 -21.48
N ARG A 465 8.42 -13.26 -21.67
CA ARG A 465 8.35 -12.35 -22.81
C ARG A 465 8.43 -13.07 -24.17
N ASP A 466 9.37 -14.00 -24.28
CA ASP A 466 9.69 -14.72 -25.50
C ASP A 466 9.03 -16.12 -25.57
N ASP A 467 8.30 -16.53 -24.52
CA ASP A 467 7.60 -17.80 -24.49
C ASP A 467 6.33 -17.74 -25.34
N GLU A 468 5.95 -18.88 -25.93
CA GLU A 468 4.77 -19.00 -26.81
C GLU A 468 3.53 -19.37 -25.99
N PHE A 469 2.44 -18.66 -26.23
CA PHE A 469 1.12 -18.88 -25.65
C PHE A 469 0.08 -19.04 -26.76
N THR A 470 -0.83 -20.02 -26.62
CA THR A 470 -1.98 -20.13 -27.51
C THR A 470 -3.05 -19.13 -27.09
N PHE A 471 -3.36 -18.17 -27.93
CA PHE A 471 -4.40 -17.18 -27.71
C PHE A 471 -5.23 -16.96 -28.98
N ARG A 472 -6.55 -17.09 -28.87
CA ARG A 472 -7.50 -17.00 -30.02
C ARG A 472 -7.16 -17.95 -31.18
N GLY A 473 -6.58 -19.09 -30.85
CA GLY A 473 -6.19 -20.11 -31.82
C GLY A 473 -4.88 -19.84 -32.57
N GLU A 474 -4.14 -18.81 -32.17
CA GLU A 474 -2.82 -18.45 -32.69
C GLU A 474 -1.76 -18.59 -31.62
N GLU A 475 -0.53 -18.95 -32.02
CA GLU A 475 0.63 -18.93 -31.14
C GLU A 475 1.22 -17.51 -31.13
N VAL A 476 1.30 -16.89 -29.94
CA VAL A 476 1.80 -15.53 -29.75
C VAL A 476 2.83 -15.51 -28.63
N THR A 477 3.82 -14.63 -28.74
CA THR A 477 4.79 -14.43 -27.63
C THR A 477 4.12 -13.74 -26.45
N GLY A 478 4.67 -13.92 -25.24
CA GLY A 478 4.16 -13.24 -24.04
C GLY A 478 4.12 -11.73 -24.20
N GLU A 479 5.15 -11.12 -24.83
CA GLU A 479 5.17 -9.69 -25.14
C GLU A 479 4.00 -9.29 -26.06
N ALA A 480 3.80 -9.99 -27.17
CA ALA A 480 2.72 -9.68 -28.11
C ALA A 480 1.32 -9.88 -27.49
N LEU A 481 1.17 -10.90 -26.63
CA LEU A 481 -0.05 -11.11 -25.85
C LEU A 481 -0.30 -9.93 -24.91
N ALA A 482 0.71 -9.52 -24.14
CA ALA A 482 0.58 -8.40 -23.22
C ALA A 482 0.25 -7.09 -23.92
N GLU A 483 0.88 -6.80 -25.07
CA GLU A 483 0.58 -5.62 -25.89
C GLU A 483 -0.87 -5.63 -26.40
N THR A 484 -1.34 -6.79 -26.87
CA THR A 484 -2.73 -6.96 -27.33
C THR A 484 -3.72 -6.66 -26.21
N ILE A 485 -3.56 -7.28 -25.04
CA ILE A 485 -4.45 -7.10 -23.89
C ILE A 485 -4.43 -5.66 -23.38
N ARG A 486 -3.25 -5.03 -23.30
CA ARG A 486 -3.09 -3.62 -22.92
C ARG A 486 -3.82 -2.68 -23.88
N GLY A 487 -3.66 -2.91 -25.18
CA GLY A 487 -4.33 -2.10 -26.20
C GLY A 487 -5.86 -2.23 -26.14
N GLU A 488 -6.38 -3.44 -25.94
CA GLU A 488 -7.82 -3.67 -25.82
C GLU A 488 -8.40 -3.07 -24.53
N LEU A 489 -7.72 -3.22 -23.38
CA LEU A 489 -8.14 -2.58 -22.13
C LEU A 489 -8.13 -1.05 -22.21
N ALA A 490 -7.03 -0.47 -22.70
CA ALA A 490 -6.93 0.98 -22.86
C ALA A 490 -7.99 1.54 -23.81
N GLY A 491 -8.21 0.86 -24.94
CA GLY A 491 -9.22 1.29 -25.92
C GLY A 491 -10.66 1.22 -25.43
N ALA A 492 -10.97 0.24 -24.57
CA ALA A 492 -12.32 0.07 -24.05
C ALA A 492 -12.60 0.93 -22.79
N LEU A 493 -11.58 1.20 -21.99
CA LEU A 493 -11.77 1.76 -20.63
C LEU A 493 -11.26 3.18 -20.46
N THR A 494 -10.71 3.80 -21.51
CA THR A 494 -10.24 5.20 -21.48
C THR A 494 -10.59 5.98 -22.76
N GLY A 495 -10.19 7.23 -22.84
CA GLY A 495 -10.36 8.07 -24.02
C GLY A 495 -11.83 8.34 -24.37
N GLU A 496 -12.18 8.27 -25.66
CA GLU A 496 -13.55 8.54 -26.11
C GLU A 496 -14.57 7.51 -25.62
N ALA A 497 -14.13 6.27 -25.37
CA ALA A 497 -15.00 5.21 -24.85
C ALA A 497 -15.39 5.43 -23.38
N ALA A 498 -14.48 6.00 -22.60
CA ALA A 498 -14.67 6.26 -21.18
C ALA A 498 -13.94 7.55 -20.73
N PRO A 499 -14.46 8.74 -21.09
CA PRO A 499 -13.79 10.02 -20.84
C PRO A 499 -13.65 10.39 -19.37
N TYR A 500 -14.35 9.70 -18.50
CA TYR A 500 -14.32 9.87 -17.04
C TYR A 500 -13.23 9.03 -16.34
N ASN A 501 -12.58 8.10 -17.05
CA ASN A 501 -11.42 7.36 -16.57
C ASN A 501 -10.14 8.00 -17.15
N LEU A 502 -9.07 8.05 -16.36
CA LEU A 502 -7.81 8.64 -16.78
C LEU A 502 -6.70 7.59 -16.82
N VAL A 503 -5.80 7.73 -17.80
CA VAL A 503 -4.53 6.97 -17.77
C VAL A 503 -3.68 7.49 -16.61
N PHE A 504 -3.16 6.58 -15.79
CA PHE A 504 -2.23 6.92 -14.73
C PHE A 504 -0.78 6.73 -15.17
N THR A 505 -0.46 5.56 -15.67
CA THR A 505 0.84 5.24 -16.28
C THR A 505 0.58 4.59 -17.63
N THR A 506 1.63 4.26 -18.38
CA THR A 506 1.49 3.54 -19.64
C THR A 506 0.61 2.29 -19.52
N ASN A 507 0.59 1.65 -18.34
CA ASN A 507 -0.08 0.39 -18.08
C ASN A 507 -1.01 0.43 -16.85
N GLY A 508 -1.63 1.57 -16.57
CA GLY A 508 -2.55 1.76 -15.45
C GLY A 508 -3.68 2.73 -15.77
N ILE A 509 -4.86 2.45 -15.25
CA ILE A 509 -6.07 3.27 -15.40
C ILE A 509 -6.58 3.69 -14.02
N ALA A 510 -6.70 5.00 -13.82
CA ALA A 510 -7.43 5.55 -12.70
C ALA A 510 -8.93 5.43 -12.96
N SER A 511 -9.60 4.55 -12.24
CA SER A 511 -11.02 4.21 -12.42
C SER A 511 -11.61 3.60 -11.15
N THR A 512 -12.89 3.78 -10.91
CA THR A 512 -13.64 3.01 -9.91
C THR A 512 -14.17 1.71 -10.53
N THR A 513 -14.52 0.70 -9.73
CA THR A 513 -15.19 -0.51 -10.26
C THR A 513 -16.46 -0.15 -11.03
N ALA A 514 -17.27 0.76 -10.50
CA ALA A 514 -18.48 1.22 -11.18
C ALA A 514 -18.17 1.87 -12.54
N SER A 515 -17.10 2.66 -12.67
CA SER A 515 -16.75 3.31 -13.92
C SER A 515 -16.14 2.35 -14.96
N VAL A 516 -15.40 1.33 -14.51
CA VAL A 516 -14.96 0.24 -15.40
C VAL A 516 -16.16 -0.50 -15.99
N ILE A 517 -17.14 -0.83 -15.16
CA ILE A 517 -18.37 -1.50 -15.60
C ILE A 517 -19.17 -0.60 -16.55
N THR A 518 -19.29 0.68 -16.24
CA THR A 518 -19.99 1.67 -17.07
C THR A 518 -19.35 1.76 -18.46
N ALA A 519 -18.02 1.79 -18.52
CA ALA A 519 -17.26 1.76 -19.77
C ALA A 519 -17.49 0.47 -20.56
N ALA A 520 -17.40 -0.69 -19.90
CA ALA A 520 -17.64 -1.98 -20.52
C ALA A 520 -19.07 -2.15 -21.07
N LEU A 521 -20.05 -1.47 -20.49
CA LEU A 521 -21.43 -1.42 -20.99
C LEU A 521 -21.64 -0.37 -22.10
N GLY A 522 -20.60 0.37 -22.48
CA GLY A 522 -20.63 1.38 -23.55
C GLY A 522 -21.31 2.69 -23.15
N TYR A 523 -21.40 3.03 -21.86
CA TYR A 523 -21.99 4.27 -21.39
C TYR A 523 -20.91 5.36 -21.26
N THR A 524 -20.91 6.31 -22.17
CA THR A 524 -19.88 7.38 -22.26
C THR A 524 -20.19 8.59 -21.37
N ASP A 525 -21.46 8.75 -20.95
CA ASP A 525 -21.93 9.83 -20.07
C ASP A 525 -22.43 9.26 -18.76
N ILE A 526 -21.59 9.36 -17.71
CA ILE A 526 -21.91 8.83 -16.39
C ILE A 526 -22.85 9.74 -15.59
N ASP A 527 -23.02 11.00 -15.98
CA ASP A 527 -23.90 11.95 -15.30
C ASP A 527 -25.36 11.76 -15.73
N ALA A 528 -25.58 11.25 -16.95
CA ALA A 528 -26.90 11.05 -17.54
C ALA A 528 -27.40 9.60 -17.50
N LEU A 529 -26.84 8.73 -16.63
CA LEU A 529 -27.30 7.35 -16.50
C LEU A 529 -28.76 7.28 -16.04
N THR A 530 -29.57 6.53 -16.80
CA THR A 530 -30.94 6.21 -16.44
C THR A 530 -31.02 5.15 -15.35
N ASP A 531 -32.15 5.02 -14.66
CA ASP A 531 -32.36 3.98 -13.63
C ASP A 531 -32.15 2.57 -14.18
N GLU A 532 -32.55 2.31 -15.44
CA GLU A 532 -32.30 1.00 -16.10
C GLU A 532 -30.80 0.76 -16.32
N GLN A 533 -30.03 1.80 -16.69
CA GLN A 533 -28.59 1.70 -16.87
C GLN A 533 -27.89 1.51 -15.51
N VAL A 534 -28.30 2.21 -14.47
CA VAL A 534 -27.80 2.01 -13.10
C VAL A 534 -28.06 0.58 -12.63
N GLU A 535 -29.26 0.03 -12.91
CA GLU A 535 -29.58 -1.36 -12.57
C GLU A 535 -28.66 -2.35 -13.31
N ARG A 536 -28.36 -2.12 -14.59
CA ARG A 536 -27.41 -2.95 -15.34
C ARG A 536 -25.98 -2.85 -14.78
N VAL A 537 -25.53 -1.67 -14.40
CA VAL A 537 -24.24 -1.47 -13.73
C VAL A 537 -24.20 -2.26 -12.42
N LYS A 538 -25.25 -2.18 -11.60
CA LYS A 538 -25.38 -2.94 -10.36
C LYS A 538 -25.32 -4.45 -10.58
N GLN A 539 -26.01 -4.98 -11.58
CA GLN A 539 -25.99 -6.42 -11.93
C GLN A 539 -24.61 -6.88 -12.38
N ALA A 540 -23.92 -6.10 -13.21
CA ALA A 540 -22.55 -6.41 -13.63
C ALA A 540 -21.55 -6.31 -12.47
N HIS A 541 -21.74 -5.36 -11.54
CA HIS A 541 -20.94 -5.25 -10.33
C HIS A 541 -21.12 -6.47 -9.41
N LEU A 542 -22.37 -6.90 -9.22
CA LEU A 542 -22.69 -8.15 -8.50
C LEU A 542 -22.09 -9.39 -9.17
N LEU A 543 -22.04 -9.44 -10.51
CA LEU A 543 -21.36 -10.52 -11.23
C LEU A 543 -19.86 -10.55 -10.93
N LEU A 544 -19.19 -9.41 -10.94
CA LEU A 544 -17.77 -9.32 -10.56
C LEU A 544 -17.55 -9.68 -9.09
N ALA A 545 -18.42 -9.19 -8.20
CA ALA A 545 -18.38 -9.54 -6.78
C ALA A 545 -18.54 -11.05 -6.57
N MET A 546 -19.50 -11.67 -7.24
CA MET A 546 -19.74 -13.12 -7.19
C MET A 546 -18.53 -13.90 -7.72
N PHE A 547 -17.96 -13.52 -8.87
CA PHE A 547 -16.79 -14.18 -9.44
C PHE A 547 -15.61 -14.16 -8.45
N ASN A 548 -15.33 -13.00 -7.85
CA ASN A 548 -14.22 -12.85 -6.91
C ASN A 548 -14.52 -13.51 -5.54
N ALA A 549 -15.73 -13.34 -5.00
CA ALA A 549 -16.11 -13.87 -3.70
C ALA A 549 -16.18 -15.39 -3.65
N LEU A 550 -16.52 -16.08 -4.74
CA LEU A 550 -16.65 -17.53 -4.76
C LEU A 550 -15.35 -18.27 -5.13
N GLN A 551 -14.25 -17.53 -5.37
CA GLN A 551 -12.93 -18.14 -5.50
C GLN A 551 -12.36 -18.51 -4.11
N PRO A 552 -11.44 -19.51 -4.04
CA PRO A 552 -10.67 -19.75 -2.82
C PRO A 552 -9.86 -18.52 -2.44
N GLY A 553 -9.51 -18.37 -1.16
CA GLY A 553 -8.75 -17.23 -0.67
C GLY A 553 -9.63 -16.17 -0.01
N VAL A 554 -9.25 -14.91 -0.02
CA VAL A 554 -9.96 -13.78 0.59
C VAL A 554 -10.68 -12.97 -0.49
N PHE A 555 -11.87 -12.48 -0.17
CA PHE A 555 -12.53 -11.45 -0.97
C PHE A 555 -12.41 -10.08 -0.29
N ALA A 556 -11.90 -9.09 -1.01
CA ALA A 556 -11.77 -7.72 -0.55
C ALA A 556 -12.61 -6.75 -1.38
N LEU A 557 -13.27 -5.83 -0.71
CA LEU A 557 -14.06 -4.76 -1.33
C LEU A 557 -13.86 -3.45 -0.57
N SER A 558 -14.18 -2.35 -1.22
CA SER A 558 -14.03 -1.01 -0.66
C SER A 558 -15.38 -0.33 -0.39
N GLY A 559 -15.34 0.82 0.30
CA GLY A 559 -16.51 1.67 0.43
C GLY A 559 -17.04 2.18 -0.91
N TRP A 560 -16.13 2.39 -1.88
CA TRP A 560 -16.51 2.78 -3.24
C TRP A 560 -17.35 1.70 -3.94
N ASP A 561 -17.02 0.41 -3.73
CA ASP A 561 -17.82 -0.70 -4.25
C ASP A 561 -19.20 -0.75 -3.60
N LEU A 562 -19.26 -0.62 -2.26
CA LEU A 562 -20.53 -0.72 -1.52
C LEU A 562 -21.54 0.37 -1.90
N VAL A 563 -21.08 1.57 -2.20
CA VAL A 563 -21.96 2.67 -2.60
C VAL A 563 -22.06 2.86 -4.12
N GLY A 564 -21.27 2.11 -4.91
CA GLY A 564 -21.18 2.27 -6.36
C GLY A 564 -20.66 3.65 -6.76
N ALA A 565 -19.55 4.07 -6.19
CA ALA A 565 -18.99 5.40 -6.42
C ALA A 565 -18.44 5.55 -7.85
N LEU A 566 -18.76 6.67 -8.49
CA LEU A 566 -18.17 7.10 -9.75
C LEU A 566 -16.92 7.94 -9.51
N PRO A 567 -16.03 8.11 -10.50
CA PRO A 567 -14.86 8.97 -10.37
C PRO A 567 -15.25 10.44 -10.11
N ILE A 568 -14.33 11.17 -9.46
CA ILE A 568 -14.45 12.62 -9.34
C ILE A 568 -14.16 13.23 -10.70
N PRO A 569 -14.96 14.21 -11.18
CA PRO A 569 -14.64 14.99 -12.37
C PRO A 569 -13.24 15.63 -12.22
N ALA A 570 -12.39 15.47 -13.24
CA ALA A 570 -11.00 15.94 -13.18
C ALA A 570 -10.88 17.45 -12.92
N GLU A 571 -11.84 18.24 -13.38
CA GLU A 571 -11.93 19.68 -13.16
C GLU A 571 -12.11 20.08 -11.70
N GLU A 572 -12.70 19.23 -10.86
CA GLU A 572 -12.91 19.50 -9.43
C GLU A 572 -11.64 19.33 -8.60
N ILE A 573 -10.66 18.55 -9.11
CA ILE A 573 -9.44 18.21 -8.38
C ILE A 573 -8.14 18.56 -9.14
N GLN A 574 -8.21 19.50 -10.08
CA GLN A 574 -7.06 19.97 -10.86
C GLN A 574 -5.78 20.25 -10.04
N PRO A 575 -5.85 20.82 -8.82
CA PRO A 575 -4.65 21.00 -8.00
C PRO A 575 -3.93 19.70 -7.64
N LEU A 576 -4.66 18.60 -7.44
CA LEU A 576 -4.11 17.29 -7.09
C LEU A 576 -3.51 16.59 -8.32
N LEU A 577 -4.03 16.88 -9.51
CA LEU A 577 -3.57 16.27 -10.77
C LEU A 577 -2.30 16.91 -11.35
N ARG A 578 -1.84 18.06 -10.81
CA ARG A 578 -0.70 18.83 -11.34
C ARG A 578 0.62 18.08 -11.37
N GLU A 579 0.79 17.12 -10.45
CA GLU A 579 1.99 16.30 -10.35
C GLU A 579 1.90 15.00 -11.16
N GLY A 580 0.84 14.85 -11.99
CA GLY A 580 0.65 13.70 -12.87
C GLY A 580 0.01 12.47 -12.23
N ASP A 581 -0.27 12.48 -10.92
CA ASP A 581 -0.99 11.39 -10.26
C ASP A 581 -2.50 11.48 -10.53
N THR A 582 -2.96 10.77 -11.54
CA THR A 582 -4.38 10.75 -11.94
C THR A 582 -5.25 9.89 -11.02
N ARG A 583 -4.66 9.08 -10.12
CA ARG A 583 -5.40 8.20 -9.20
C ARG A 583 -6.33 8.94 -8.26
N TRP A 584 -6.13 10.24 -8.07
CA TRP A 584 -7.02 11.05 -7.25
C TRP A 584 -8.47 11.02 -7.71
N ILE A 585 -8.75 10.83 -9.01
CA ILE A 585 -10.13 10.78 -9.51
C ILE A 585 -10.91 9.57 -8.98
N HIS A 586 -10.25 8.44 -8.72
CA HIS A 586 -10.92 7.21 -8.28
C HIS A 586 -10.97 7.04 -6.75
N ARG A 587 -10.61 8.09 -6.01
CA ARG A 587 -10.63 8.13 -4.54
C ARG A 587 -11.68 9.11 -4.01
N PRO A 588 -12.93 9.15 -4.57
CA PRO A 588 -13.95 10.08 -4.12
C PRO A 588 -14.30 9.87 -2.66
N ALA A 589 -14.73 10.95 -2.00
CA ALA A 589 -15.33 10.81 -0.69
C ALA A 589 -16.68 10.11 -0.79
N TYR A 590 -16.97 9.23 0.18
CA TYR A 590 -18.23 8.51 0.29
C TYR A 590 -18.76 8.52 1.73
N ASP A 591 -20.07 8.58 1.87
CA ASP A 591 -20.78 8.44 3.14
C ASP A 591 -21.33 7.00 3.22
N LEU A 592 -20.64 6.15 3.99
CA LEU A 592 -20.98 4.73 4.07
C LEU A 592 -22.32 4.50 4.79
N LEU A 593 -22.55 5.22 5.90
CA LEU A 593 -23.65 5.02 6.82
C LEU A 593 -24.73 6.12 6.78
N GLY A 594 -24.64 7.07 5.84
CA GLY A 594 -25.57 8.19 5.81
C GLY A 594 -25.41 9.16 6.98
N VAL A 595 -24.24 9.23 7.60
CA VAL A 595 -24.01 10.01 8.82
C VAL A 595 -23.86 11.51 8.58
N ALA A 596 -23.59 11.90 7.34
CA ALA A 596 -23.45 13.30 6.93
C ALA A 596 -23.95 13.50 5.48
N PRO A 597 -25.25 13.36 5.22
CA PRO A 597 -25.81 13.38 3.86
C PRO A 597 -25.54 14.69 3.11
N GLU A 598 -25.42 15.81 3.82
CA GLU A 598 -25.13 17.13 3.24
C GLU A 598 -23.63 17.40 3.04
N ALA A 599 -22.74 16.50 3.48
CA ALA A 599 -21.30 16.68 3.31
C ALA A 599 -20.91 16.62 1.83
N ARG A 600 -20.17 17.62 1.37
CA ARG A 600 -19.65 17.70 0.00
C ARG A 600 -18.31 16.99 -0.20
N GLY A 601 -17.72 16.52 0.87
CA GLY A 601 -16.43 15.84 0.85
C GLY A 601 -16.05 15.31 2.22
N SER A 602 -14.91 14.64 2.29
CA SER A 602 -14.33 14.11 3.53
C SER A 602 -13.63 15.21 4.35
N ALA A 603 -13.29 14.88 5.60
CA ALA A 603 -12.51 15.76 6.48
C ALA A 603 -11.11 16.08 5.90
N SER A 604 -10.57 15.22 5.06
CA SER A 604 -9.30 15.42 4.35
C SER A 604 -9.43 16.28 3.08
N GLY A 605 -10.64 16.72 2.74
CA GLY A 605 -10.90 17.60 1.60
C GLY A 605 -11.11 16.89 0.28
N MET A 606 -11.25 15.55 0.26
CA MET A 606 -11.62 14.83 -0.97
C MET A 606 -13.08 15.12 -1.31
N PRO A 607 -13.39 15.52 -2.58
CA PRO A 607 -14.75 15.76 -3.01
C PRO A 607 -15.59 14.48 -2.98
N ARG A 608 -16.90 14.63 -2.69
CA ARG A 608 -17.86 13.57 -2.82
C ARG A 608 -18.29 13.43 -4.28
N ALA A 609 -18.11 12.25 -4.86
CA ALA A 609 -18.65 11.93 -6.17
C ALA A 609 -20.05 11.30 -6.09
N ARG A 610 -20.70 11.19 -7.26
CA ARG A 610 -21.98 10.49 -7.39
C ARG A 610 -21.84 9.03 -6.99
N SER A 611 -22.73 8.56 -6.13
CA SER A 611 -22.88 7.16 -5.73
C SER A 611 -24.15 6.59 -6.36
N LEU A 612 -24.04 5.42 -6.99
CA LEU A 612 -25.16 4.82 -7.77
C LEU A 612 -26.14 4.04 -6.90
N TYR A 613 -25.70 3.53 -5.72
CA TYR A 613 -26.47 2.57 -4.93
C TYR A 613 -27.00 3.14 -3.61
N GLY A 614 -26.60 4.35 -3.24
CA GLY A 614 -26.93 4.95 -1.94
C GLY A 614 -26.02 4.46 -0.82
N THR A 615 -26.34 4.84 0.43
CA THR A 615 -25.59 4.43 1.62
C THR A 615 -25.86 2.97 1.98
N VAL A 616 -24.98 2.36 2.78
CA VAL A 616 -25.18 0.97 3.23
C VAL A 616 -26.43 0.85 4.10
N ASP A 617 -26.71 1.82 4.97
CA ASP A 617 -27.90 1.82 5.82
C ASP A 617 -29.21 1.86 4.99
N GLU A 618 -29.25 2.65 3.93
CA GLU A 618 -30.40 2.66 3.01
C GLU A 618 -30.54 1.32 2.29
N GLN A 619 -29.42 0.72 1.89
CA GLN A 619 -29.41 -0.50 1.10
C GLN A 619 -29.78 -1.75 1.91
N VAL A 620 -29.41 -1.85 3.19
CA VAL A 620 -29.73 -3.04 4.01
C VAL A 620 -31.23 -3.21 4.24
N GLU A 621 -31.99 -2.15 4.12
CA GLU A 621 -33.46 -2.16 4.24
C GLU A 621 -34.17 -2.45 2.90
N GLN A 622 -33.43 -2.48 1.77
CA GLN A 622 -33.98 -2.68 0.43
C GLN A 622 -33.68 -4.10 -0.10
N PRO A 623 -34.68 -4.92 -0.43
CA PRO A 623 -34.48 -6.33 -0.82
C PRO A 623 -33.59 -6.56 -2.05
N ASP A 624 -33.64 -5.64 -3.02
CA ASP A 624 -32.92 -5.75 -4.31
C ASP A 624 -31.71 -4.80 -4.42
N SER A 625 -31.25 -4.26 -3.28
CA SER A 625 -30.06 -3.41 -3.25
C SER A 625 -28.79 -4.20 -3.53
N PHE A 626 -27.71 -3.49 -3.88
CA PHE A 626 -26.41 -4.10 -4.06
C PHE A 626 -25.94 -4.83 -2.78
N VAL A 627 -26.03 -4.18 -1.62
CA VAL A 627 -25.60 -4.74 -0.33
C VAL A 627 -26.41 -5.98 0.05
N THR A 628 -27.74 -5.97 -0.16
CA THR A 628 -28.58 -7.12 0.17
C THR A 628 -28.27 -8.33 -0.73
N ARG A 629 -28.07 -8.10 -2.03
CA ARG A 629 -27.64 -9.16 -2.95
C ARG A 629 -26.23 -9.64 -2.70
N LEU A 630 -25.30 -8.72 -2.38
CA LEU A 630 -23.94 -9.07 -1.97
C LEU A 630 -23.96 -9.96 -0.72
N ARG A 631 -24.76 -9.64 0.28
CA ARG A 631 -24.93 -10.48 1.47
C ARG A 631 -25.33 -11.92 1.12
N GLU A 632 -26.26 -12.09 0.17
CA GLU A 632 -26.67 -13.43 -0.30
C GLU A 632 -25.47 -14.20 -0.90
N ILE A 633 -24.64 -13.52 -1.70
CA ILE A 633 -23.42 -14.09 -2.28
C ILE A 633 -22.41 -14.47 -1.19
N LEU A 634 -22.18 -13.58 -0.22
CA LEU A 634 -21.20 -13.81 0.84
C LEU A 634 -21.64 -14.96 1.78
N HIS A 635 -22.94 -15.11 2.03
CA HIS A 635 -23.45 -16.25 2.79
C HIS A 635 -23.33 -17.60 2.06
N LEU A 636 -23.21 -17.60 0.72
CA LEU A 636 -22.91 -18.82 -0.03
C LEU A 636 -21.43 -19.21 0.05
N ARG A 637 -20.58 -18.25 0.34
CA ARG A 637 -19.14 -18.49 0.54
C ARG A 637 -18.86 -19.29 1.81
N GLY A 638 -19.68 -19.17 2.81
CA GLY A 638 -19.67 -19.97 4.01
C GLY A 638 -19.27 -19.72 5.23
#